data_aef389252f37a8b6466fea7d0f5656db
#
_entry.id   aef389252f37a8b6466fea7d0f5656db
#
_cell.length_a   1.000
_cell.length_b   1.000
_cell.length_c   1.000
_cell.angle_alpha   90.00
_cell.angle_beta   90.00
_cell.angle_gamma   90.00
#
_symmetry.space_group_name_H-M   'P 1'
#
loop_
_entity.id
_entity.type
_entity.pdbx_description
1 polymer ?
#
loop_
_entity_poly.entity_id
_entity_poly.type
_entity_poly.pdbx_seq_one_letter_code
_entity_poly.pdbx_strand_id
1 'polypeptide(L)'
;MPRIPEVPGFPEVPYWLTEPRLAGALPVEGCCSGAWVAAGRAARVGVGAGRELGGRMMEEEELEFVEELEAVLQLTPDVQLAIEQVFPSQDPLDRADFNAVEYINTLFPTEQSLANIDEVVNKIRLKIRRLDDNIRTVVRGQTNVGQDGRQALEEAQKAIQQLFGKIKDIKDKAEKSEQMVKEITRDIKQLDHAKRHLTTSITTLNHLHMLAGGVDSLEAMTRRRQYGEVANLLQGVMNVLEHFHKYMGIPQIRQLSERVKAAQTELGQQILADFEEAFPSQGTKRPGGPSNVLRDACLIANILDPRIKQEIIKKFIKQHLSEYLVLFQENQDVAWLDKIDRRYAWIKRQLVDYEEKYGRMFPREWYMAERIAVEFCHITRTELAKIMRTRAKEIEVKLLLFAIQRTTNFEGFLAKRFSGCTLTDGTLKKLESPPASTNPFLEDEPAPEMEELAMEKGDVEQPKKPKAPDNPFHGIVSKCFEPHLYVYIESQDKNLGELIDRFVADFKAQGPPKPNTDEGGAVLPSCADLFVYYKKCMVQCSQLSTGEPMIALTTIFQKYLREYAWKILSGNLPKTTSSGGGLTISSLLKEKEGSEVAKFTLEELCLICSILSTAEYCLATTQQLEEKLKEKVDVSLTERINLTGEMDTFSTVISSSIQLLVQDLDAACDPALTAMSKMQWQNVEHVGDQSPYVTSVILHIKQNVPIIRDNLASTRKYFTQFCIKFANSFIPKFITHLFKCKPISMVGAEQLLLDTHSLKMVLLDLPSIGSQVVRKAPASYTKIVVKGMTRAEMILKVVMAPHEPLVVFVDNYIKLLTDCNTETFQKILDMKGLKRSEQSSMLELFRQRLPAPPSGPEGSGSLSLLAPTPEQESSRIRKLEKLIKKRL
;
A
#
# COMPACT_ATOMS: atom_id res chain seq x y z
N MET A 1 -26.55 24.01 -47.58
CA MET A 1 -26.25 23.72 -48.98
C MET A 1 -25.69 24.97 -49.61
N PRO A 2 -24.57 24.95 -50.39
CA PRO A 2 -24.24 23.88 -51.33
C PRO A 2 -22.80 23.30 -51.17
N ARG A 3 -22.73 22.04 -51.58
CA ARG A 3 -21.83 21.38 -52.60
C ARG A 3 -20.36 21.20 -52.32
N ILE A 4 -20.02 19.91 -52.18
CA ILE A 4 -18.75 19.21 -52.34
C ILE A 4 -18.24 19.37 -53.80
N PRO A 5 -16.93 19.39 -54.09
CA PRO A 5 -16.39 18.54 -55.13
C PRO A 5 -15.21 17.65 -54.67
N GLU A 6 -15.30 16.50 -55.04
CA GLU A 6 -14.61 15.36 -55.65
C GLU A 6 -13.06 15.35 -55.67
N VAL A 7 -12.60 14.12 -55.38
CA VAL A 7 -11.24 13.56 -55.44
C VAL A 7 -10.86 13.26 -56.92
N PRO A 8 -9.56 13.31 -57.31
CA PRO A 8 -8.93 12.15 -57.90
C PRO A 8 -7.53 11.88 -57.28
N GLY A 9 -7.00 10.71 -57.19
CA GLY A 9 -6.96 9.52 -57.92
C GLY A 9 -5.61 8.85 -57.59
N PHE A 10 -5.64 7.58 -57.28
CA PHE A 10 -4.45 6.71 -57.11
C PHE A 10 -3.75 6.43 -58.43
N PRO A 11 -2.46 5.98 -58.40
CA PRO A 11 -2.11 4.73 -59.08
C PRO A 11 -1.33 3.76 -58.15
N GLU A 12 -1.84 2.59 -57.98
CA GLU A 12 -1.48 1.27 -58.51
C GLU A 12 -0.12 0.69 -58.11
N VAL A 13 -0.25 -0.44 -57.45
CA VAL A 13 0.70 -1.48 -57.02
C VAL A 13 1.09 -2.33 -58.24
N PRO A 14 2.24 -3.00 -58.27
CA PRO A 14 2.31 -4.32 -58.88
C PRO A 14 2.62 -5.44 -57.89
N TYR A 15 1.73 -6.41 -57.91
CA TYR A 15 1.85 -7.81 -57.54
C TYR A 15 3.01 -8.52 -58.23
N TRP A 16 3.65 -9.46 -57.59
CA TRP A 16 4.08 -10.77 -58.10
C TRP A 16 4.19 -11.72 -56.90
N LEU A 17 3.25 -12.68 -56.73
CA LEU A 17 3.16 -14.07 -57.16
C LEU A 17 4.21 -14.96 -56.44
N THR A 18 3.95 -16.08 -55.90
CA THR A 18 2.95 -17.16 -56.04
C THR A 18 3.06 -18.14 -54.91
N GLU A 19 1.92 -18.65 -54.43
CA GLU A 19 1.83 -19.96 -53.76
C GLU A 19 2.12 -21.11 -54.76
N PRO A 20 2.42 -22.31 -54.27
CA PRO A 20 1.41 -23.36 -54.42
C PRO A 20 1.15 -24.21 -53.14
N ARG A 21 -0.10 -24.55 -53.04
CA ARG A 21 -0.67 -25.56 -52.15
C ARG A 21 -0.10 -26.96 -52.44
N LEU A 22 -0.12 -27.79 -51.37
CA LEU A 22 -0.58 -29.20 -51.32
C LEU A 22 -0.59 -29.58 -49.83
N ALA A 23 -1.73 -29.73 -49.22
CA ALA A 23 -2.57 -30.92 -49.10
C ALA A 23 -1.95 -32.04 -48.25
N GLY A 24 -2.56 -32.33 -47.12
CA GLY A 24 -2.52 -33.69 -46.56
C GLY A 24 -2.34 -33.76 -45.03
N ALA A 25 -3.42 -33.61 -44.33
CA ALA A 25 -3.98 -34.59 -43.40
C ALA A 25 -3.21 -34.95 -42.11
N LEU A 26 -3.85 -34.58 -41.05
CA LEU A 26 -4.17 -35.28 -39.82
C LEU A 26 -3.16 -35.36 -38.67
N PRO A 27 -3.70 -35.44 -37.48
CA PRO A 27 -3.11 -35.03 -36.22
C PRO A 27 -2.49 -36.21 -35.49
N VAL A 28 -1.44 -35.98 -34.75
CA VAL A 28 -1.00 -36.91 -33.72
C VAL A 28 -0.56 -36.09 -32.52
N GLU A 29 -1.43 -36.10 -31.53
CA GLU A 29 -1.13 -36.49 -30.16
C GLU A 29 0.32 -36.20 -29.68
N GLY A 30 0.49 -35.15 -29.01
CA GLY A 30 1.60 -34.94 -28.10
C GLY A 30 1.30 -35.59 -26.76
N CYS A 31 1.83 -36.79 -26.56
CA CYS A 31 1.82 -37.46 -25.26
C CYS A 31 3.12 -37.22 -24.52
N CYS A 32 2.98 -36.78 -23.32
CA CYS A 32 3.70 -37.24 -22.15
C CYS A 32 5.01 -38.02 -22.35
N SER A 33 6.13 -37.35 -22.30
CA SER A 33 7.43 -37.97 -22.05
C SER A 33 8.12 -37.26 -20.87
N GLY A 34 7.76 -37.68 -19.67
CA GLY A 34 8.36 -37.16 -18.43
C GLY A 34 8.40 -38.18 -17.27
N ALA A 35 7.92 -39.41 -17.46
CA ALA A 35 7.76 -40.35 -16.34
C ALA A 35 8.50 -41.69 -16.47
N TRP A 36 9.48 -41.82 -17.38
CA TRP A 36 10.14 -43.09 -17.60
C TRP A 36 11.66 -43.11 -17.38
N VAL A 37 12.25 -42.17 -16.70
CA VAL A 37 13.70 -42.15 -16.41
C VAL A 37 14.04 -42.57 -14.97
N ALA A 38 13.07 -42.75 -14.09
CA ALA A 38 13.33 -43.11 -12.70
C ALA A 38 13.23 -44.61 -12.36
N ALA A 39 12.81 -45.48 -13.31
CA ALA A 39 12.70 -46.90 -13.07
C ALA A 39 13.85 -47.76 -13.63
N GLY A 40 14.92 -47.18 -14.14
CA GLY A 40 16.04 -47.88 -14.80
C GLY A 40 17.33 -48.05 -13.98
N ARG A 41 17.34 -47.74 -12.69
CA ARG A 41 18.58 -47.83 -11.88
C ARG A 41 18.60 -48.77 -10.69
N ALA A 42 17.61 -49.68 -10.55
CA ALA A 42 17.58 -50.61 -9.43
C ALA A 42 17.61 -52.10 -9.85
N ALA A 43 18.23 -52.44 -10.97
CA ALA A 43 18.40 -53.83 -11.37
C ALA A 43 19.83 -54.13 -11.83
N ARG A 44 20.76 -54.05 -10.92
CA ARG A 44 22.06 -54.77 -11.00
C ARG A 44 22.64 -54.80 -9.60
N VAL A 45 22.43 -55.91 -8.90
CA VAL A 45 23.44 -56.66 -8.11
C VAL A 45 22.71 -57.88 -7.48
N GLY A 46 23.24 -59.09 -7.71
CA GLY A 46 23.11 -60.22 -6.79
C GLY A 46 22.25 -61.36 -7.21
N VAL A 47 22.78 -62.17 -8.16
CA VAL A 47 22.43 -63.63 -8.21
C VAL A 47 23.36 -64.34 -7.25
N GLY A 48 22.79 -65.05 -6.25
CA GLY A 48 23.60 -65.95 -5.41
C GLY A 48 22.79 -66.58 -4.26
N ALA A 49 22.29 -67.76 -4.46
CA ALA A 49 22.14 -68.84 -3.50
C ALA A 49 21.30 -68.65 -2.22
N GLY A 50 20.27 -69.48 -2.07
CA GLY A 50 19.67 -69.84 -0.79
C GLY A 50 18.26 -70.34 -0.85
N ARG A 51 18.07 -71.57 -1.14
CA ARG A 51 16.81 -72.33 -0.99
C ARG A 51 16.47 -72.47 0.49
N GLU A 52 15.20 -72.49 0.81
CA GLU A 52 14.50 -72.93 2.00
C GLU A 52 14.37 -71.89 3.17
N LEU A 53 13.21 -71.31 3.26
CA LEU A 53 12.32 -71.36 4.41
C LEU A 53 11.03 -70.62 4.02
N GLY A 54 10.09 -71.41 3.54
CA GLY A 54 8.82 -70.90 3.13
C GLY A 54 7.86 -70.71 4.28
N GLY A 55 6.99 -69.72 4.16
CA GLY A 55 5.66 -69.84 4.70
C GLY A 55 5.25 -68.93 5.86
N ARG A 56 5.98 -67.87 6.14
CA ARG A 56 5.50 -66.87 7.14
C ARG A 56 5.86 -65.38 6.90
N MET A 57 6.51 -65.09 5.78
CA MET A 57 6.87 -63.71 5.44
C MET A 57 6.02 -63.10 4.33
N MET A 58 5.03 -63.80 3.81
CA MET A 58 4.21 -63.25 2.73
C MET A 58 3.04 -62.35 3.22
N GLU A 59 2.65 -62.46 4.48
CA GLU A 59 1.58 -61.63 5.02
C GLU A 59 2.08 -60.25 5.55
N GLU A 60 3.35 -60.19 5.98
CA GLU A 60 3.94 -58.91 6.42
C GLU A 60 4.44 -58.07 5.23
N GLU A 61 4.97 -58.67 4.17
CA GLU A 61 5.36 -57.96 2.94
C GLU A 61 4.15 -57.46 2.12
N GLU A 62 3.00 -58.15 2.16
CA GLU A 62 1.75 -57.65 1.54
C GLU A 62 1.12 -56.51 2.33
N LEU A 63 1.25 -56.48 3.64
CA LEU A 63 0.79 -55.37 4.47
C LEU A 63 1.68 -54.12 4.34
N GLU A 64 2.99 -54.32 4.29
CA GLU A 64 3.93 -53.21 4.07
C GLU A 64 3.79 -52.63 2.65
N PHE A 65 3.52 -53.46 1.64
CA PHE A 65 3.25 -53.07 0.26
C PHE A 65 1.90 -52.36 0.13
N VAL A 66 0.89 -52.71 0.91
CA VAL A 66 -0.41 -52.02 0.95
C VAL A 66 -0.28 -50.65 1.66
N GLU A 67 0.49 -50.57 2.75
CA GLU A 67 0.76 -49.29 3.41
C GLU A 67 1.63 -48.35 2.56
N GLU A 68 2.63 -48.88 1.82
CA GLU A 68 3.39 -48.06 0.84
C GLU A 68 2.52 -47.66 -0.36
N LEU A 69 1.56 -48.47 -0.80
CA LEU A 69 0.64 -48.12 -1.87
C LEU A 69 -0.42 -47.11 -1.40
N GLU A 70 -0.88 -47.16 -0.17
CA GLU A 70 -1.74 -46.13 0.42
C GLU A 70 -1.00 -44.80 0.62
N ALA A 71 0.29 -44.86 0.97
CA ALA A 71 1.13 -43.64 1.08
C ALA A 71 1.44 -43.02 -0.30
N VAL A 72 1.55 -43.82 -1.35
CA VAL A 72 1.74 -43.35 -2.75
C VAL A 72 0.44 -42.86 -3.37
N LEU A 73 -0.72 -43.31 -2.87
CA LEU A 73 -2.03 -42.83 -3.32
C LEU A 73 -2.56 -41.63 -2.56
N GLN A 74 -1.91 -41.21 -1.48
CA GLN A 74 -2.19 -39.90 -0.89
C GLN A 74 -1.61 -38.81 -1.79
N LEU A 75 -2.47 -38.30 -2.65
CA LEU A 75 -2.18 -37.14 -3.48
C LEU A 75 -1.77 -35.99 -2.56
N THR A 76 -0.60 -35.40 -2.82
CA THR A 76 -0.20 -34.18 -2.10
C THR A 76 -1.26 -33.10 -2.29
N PRO A 77 -1.45 -32.19 -1.32
CA PRO A 77 -2.45 -31.13 -1.42
C PRO A 77 -2.34 -30.31 -2.71
N ASP A 78 -1.12 -30.15 -3.23
CA ASP A 78 -0.87 -29.43 -4.48
C ASP A 78 -1.36 -30.19 -5.73
N VAL A 79 -1.24 -31.53 -5.73
CA VAL A 79 -1.76 -32.38 -6.82
C VAL A 79 -3.28 -32.42 -6.75
N GLN A 80 -3.86 -32.44 -5.58
CA GLN A 80 -5.30 -32.42 -5.37
C GLN A 80 -5.91 -31.12 -5.84
N LEU A 81 -5.26 -29.99 -5.55
CA LEU A 81 -5.61 -28.65 -6.04
C LEU A 81 -5.47 -28.54 -7.58
N ALA A 82 -4.44 -29.17 -8.15
CA ALA A 82 -4.27 -29.20 -9.60
C ALA A 82 -5.35 -30.05 -10.30
N ILE A 83 -5.78 -31.16 -9.70
CA ILE A 83 -6.87 -32.00 -10.20
C ILE A 83 -8.21 -31.24 -10.15
N GLU A 84 -8.48 -30.47 -9.07
CA GLU A 84 -9.66 -29.62 -8.94
C GLU A 84 -9.69 -28.48 -9.97
N GLN A 85 -8.54 -27.94 -10.35
CA GLN A 85 -8.43 -26.91 -11.39
C GLN A 85 -8.65 -27.45 -12.81
N VAL A 86 -8.22 -28.67 -13.08
CA VAL A 86 -8.31 -29.29 -14.42
C VAL A 86 -9.66 -30.01 -14.62
N PHE A 87 -10.25 -30.54 -13.56
CA PHE A 87 -11.54 -31.22 -13.58
C PHE A 87 -12.45 -30.73 -12.45
N PRO A 88 -12.96 -29.50 -12.56
CA PRO A 88 -13.83 -28.97 -11.52
C PRO A 88 -15.11 -29.80 -11.43
N SER A 89 -15.22 -30.58 -10.38
CA SER A 89 -16.44 -31.32 -10.09
C SER A 89 -17.47 -30.33 -9.49
N GLN A 90 -18.65 -30.27 -10.08
CA GLN A 90 -19.78 -29.52 -9.53
C GLN A 90 -20.59 -30.35 -8.52
N ASP A 91 -20.18 -31.58 -8.25
CA ASP A 91 -20.88 -32.45 -7.31
C ASP A 91 -20.50 -32.08 -5.87
N PRO A 92 -21.45 -31.76 -5.02
CA PRO A 92 -21.19 -31.47 -3.60
C PRO A 92 -20.51 -32.62 -2.83
N LEU A 93 -20.62 -33.85 -3.33
CA LEU A 93 -20.02 -35.05 -2.70
C LEU A 93 -18.50 -35.18 -2.94
N ASP A 94 -17.95 -34.44 -3.90
CA ASP A 94 -16.53 -34.49 -4.25
C ASP A 94 -15.70 -33.39 -3.57
N ARG A 95 -16.29 -32.61 -2.67
CA ARG A 95 -15.60 -31.53 -1.97
C ARG A 95 -14.78 -32.06 -0.80
N ALA A 96 -13.57 -31.54 -0.64
CA ALA A 96 -12.68 -31.86 0.48
C ALA A 96 -13.25 -31.49 1.87
N ASP A 97 -14.15 -30.50 1.92
CA ASP A 97 -14.83 -30.00 3.11
C ASP A 97 -16.26 -30.56 3.24
N PHE A 98 -16.56 -31.72 2.59
CA PHE A 98 -17.88 -32.31 2.58
C PHE A 98 -18.38 -32.65 3.99
N ASN A 99 -19.45 -32.01 4.40
CA ASN A 99 -20.15 -32.30 5.64
C ASN A 99 -21.47 -33.04 5.35
N ALA A 100 -21.51 -34.31 5.65
CA ALA A 100 -22.67 -35.18 5.40
C ALA A 100 -23.95 -34.68 6.07
N VAL A 101 -23.85 -34.11 7.27
CA VAL A 101 -25.00 -33.59 8.04
C VAL A 101 -25.58 -32.34 7.36
N GLU A 102 -24.74 -31.46 6.91
CA GLU A 102 -25.14 -30.24 6.21
C GLU A 102 -25.71 -30.55 4.82
N TYR A 103 -25.13 -31.52 4.12
CA TYR A 103 -25.64 -31.99 2.85
C TYR A 103 -27.00 -32.66 2.97
N ILE A 104 -27.25 -33.48 4.01
CA ILE A 104 -28.55 -34.07 4.29
C ILE A 104 -29.57 -32.99 4.63
N ASN A 105 -29.20 -31.98 5.39
CA ASN A 105 -30.07 -30.86 5.73
C ASN A 105 -30.43 -29.99 4.53
N THR A 106 -29.56 -29.89 3.52
CA THR A 106 -29.88 -29.20 2.25
C THR A 106 -30.83 -30.03 1.38
N LEU A 107 -30.73 -31.37 1.44
CA LEU A 107 -31.63 -32.25 0.72
C LEU A 107 -33.04 -32.33 1.36
N PHE A 108 -33.10 -32.17 2.67
CA PHE A 108 -34.35 -32.28 3.45
C PHE A 108 -34.53 -31.07 4.39
N PRO A 109 -34.77 -29.88 3.85
CA PRO A 109 -34.86 -28.64 4.66
C PRO A 109 -36.13 -28.53 5.52
N THR A 110 -37.13 -29.38 5.32
CA THR A 110 -38.37 -29.39 6.10
C THR A 110 -38.83 -30.82 6.38
N GLU A 111 -39.62 -31.03 7.45
CA GLU A 111 -40.19 -32.34 7.79
C GLU A 111 -41.00 -32.98 6.65
N GLN A 112 -41.64 -32.12 5.84
CA GLN A 112 -42.41 -32.61 4.69
C GLN A 112 -41.54 -33.14 3.54
N SER A 113 -40.30 -32.68 3.46
CA SER A 113 -39.35 -33.16 2.43
C SER A 113 -38.81 -34.56 2.71
N LEU A 114 -38.98 -35.10 3.93
CA LEU A 114 -38.63 -36.46 4.30
C LEU A 114 -39.51 -37.54 3.62
N ALA A 115 -40.66 -37.14 3.09
CA ALA A 115 -41.50 -38.05 2.32
C ALA A 115 -40.79 -38.62 1.04
N ASN A 116 -39.80 -37.92 0.55
CA ASN A 116 -39.02 -38.27 -0.65
C ASN A 116 -37.67 -38.95 -0.34
N ILE A 117 -37.46 -39.39 0.92
CA ILE A 117 -36.19 -39.99 1.35
C ILE A 117 -35.81 -41.22 0.54
N ASP A 118 -36.79 -42.08 0.23
CA ASP A 118 -36.55 -43.30 -0.52
C ASP A 118 -36.11 -43.03 -1.97
N GLU A 119 -36.62 -41.97 -2.58
CA GLU A 119 -36.21 -41.56 -3.93
C GLU A 119 -34.76 -41.05 -3.96
N VAL A 120 -34.40 -40.25 -3.00
CA VAL A 120 -33.03 -39.71 -2.88
C VAL A 120 -32.02 -40.84 -2.57
N VAL A 121 -32.39 -41.73 -1.64
CA VAL A 121 -31.55 -42.93 -1.33
C VAL A 121 -31.40 -43.84 -2.56
N ASN A 122 -32.47 -44.04 -3.32
CA ASN A 122 -32.37 -44.83 -4.55
C ASN A 122 -31.50 -44.15 -5.62
N LYS A 123 -31.58 -42.85 -5.72
CA LYS A 123 -30.73 -42.06 -6.65
C LYS A 123 -29.24 -42.18 -6.31
N ILE A 124 -28.89 -42.11 -5.04
CA ILE A 124 -27.53 -42.30 -4.56
C ILE A 124 -27.07 -43.73 -4.77
N ARG A 125 -27.91 -44.75 -4.47
CA ARG A 125 -27.61 -46.19 -4.73
C ARG A 125 -27.40 -46.47 -6.21
N LEU A 126 -28.14 -45.85 -7.11
CA LEU A 126 -27.92 -45.97 -8.54
C LEU A 126 -26.59 -45.36 -8.98
N LYS A 127 -26.20 -44.25 -8.37
CA LYS A 127 -24.90 -43.60 -8.62
C LYS A 127 -23.75 -44.50 -8.19
N ILE A 128 -23.83 -45.08 -7.01
CA ILE A 128 -22.83 -46.06 -6.49
C ILE A 128 -22.70 -47.25 -7.44
N ARG A 129 -23.82 -47.88 -7.87
CA ARG A 129 -23.78 -49.05 -8.81
C ARG A 129 -23.11 -48.66 -10.12
N ARG A 130 -23.35 -47.50 -10.68
CA ARG A 130 -22.67 -47.04 -11.91
C ARG A 130 -21.16 -46.87 -11.73
N LEU A 131 -20.73 -46.40 -10.60
CA LEU A 131 -19.30 -46.30 -10.27
C LEU A 131 -18.66 -47.67 -10.11
N ASP A 132 -19.32 -48.61 -9.41
CA ASP A 132 -18.87 -50.00 -9.28
C ASP A 132 -18.77 -50.73 -10.64
N ASP A 133 -19.75 -50.53 -11.53
CA ASP A 133 -19.72 -51.12 -12.87
C ASP A 133 -18.60 -50.52 -13.73
N ASN A 134 -18.33 -49.24 -13.59
CA ASN A 134 -17.21 -48.57 -14.27
C ASN A 134 -15.86 -49.11 -13.79
N ILE A 135 -15.68 -49.27 -12.48
CA ILE A 135 -14.47 -49.86 -11.89
C ILE A 135 -14.27 -51.31 -12.36
N ARG A 136 -15.34 -52.14 -12.36
CA ARG A 136 -15.27 -53.53 -12.85
C ARG A 136 -14.92 -53.61 -14.34
N THR A 137 -15.37 -52.64 -15.13
CA THR A 137 -15.07 -52.60 -16.57
C THR A 137 -13.60 -52.26 -16.82
N VAL A 138 -13.05 -51.32 -16.08
CA VAL A 138 -11.62 -50.97 -16.15
C VAL A 138 -10.73 -52.11 -15.68
N VAL A 139 -11.07 -52.80 -14.56
CA VAL A 139 -10.31 -53.94 -14.03
C VAL A 139 -10.32 -55.13 -15.00
N ARG A 140 -11.47 -55.42 -15.65
CA ARG A 140 -11.54 -56.48 -16.69
C ARG A 140 -10.75 -56.14 -17.95
N GLY A 141 -10.67 -54.86 -18.32
CA GLY A 141 -9.83 -54.37 -19.41
C GLY A 141 -8.34 -54.62 -19.18
N GLN A 142 -7.89 -54.41 -17.95
CA GLN A 142 -6.46 -54.62 -17.60
C GLN A 142 -6.04 -56.07 -17.50
N THR A 143 -6.96 -57.03 -17.17
CA THR A 143 -6.61 -58.45 -17.03
C THR A 143 -6.39 -59.16 -18.37
N ASN A 144 -7.05 -58.70 -19.45
CA ASN A 144 -6.88 -59.31 -20.79
C ASN A 144 -5.60 -58.82 -21.50
N VAL A 145 -5.04 -57.65 -21.13
CA VAL A 145 -3.80 -57.12 -21.73
C VAL A 145 -2.55 -57.88 -21.28
N GLY A 146 -2.62 -58.59 -20.14
CA GLY A 146 -1.49 -59.34 -19.60
C GLY A 146 -1.10 -60.61 -20.37
N GLN A 147 -2.05 -61.25 -21.10
CA GLN A 147 -1.77 -62.47 -21.86
C GLN A 147 -1.21 -62.15 -23.26
N ASP A 148 -1.75 -61.13 -23.93
CA ASP A 148 -1.25 -60.70 -25.23
C ASP A 148 0.13 -60.02 -25.12
N GLY A 149 0.41 -59.41 -23.97
CA GLY A 149 1.70 -58.79 -23.67
C GLY A 149 2.86 -59.79 -23.58
N ARG A 150 2.61 -61.01 -23.09
CA ARG A 150 3.67 -61.99 -22.93
C ARG A 150 4.12 -62.62 -24.29
N GLN A 151 3.21 -62.79 -25.20
CA GLN A 151 3.50 -63.37 -26.54
C GLN A 151 4.23 -62.28 -27.39
N ALA A 152 3.82 -61.05 -27.30
CA ALA A 152 4.49 -59.93 -27.96
C ALA A 152 5.91 -59.69 -27.42
N LEU A 153 6.16 -60.00 -26.14
CA LEU A 153 7.46 -59.84 -25.48
C LEU A 153 8.49 -60.91 -25.98
N GLU A 154 8.06 -62.09 -26.21
CA GLU A 154 8.94 -63.19 -26.75
C GLU A 154 9.31 -62.92 -28.24
N GLU A 155 8.39 -62.41 -29.04
CA GLU A 155 8.66 -62.03 -30.43
C GLU A 155 9.58 -60.80 -30.50
N ALA A 156 9.34 -59.85 -29.62
CA ALA A 156 10.18 -58.63 -29.48
C ALA A 156 11.62 -59.00 -29.06
N GLN A 157 11.79 -59.94 -28.14
CA GLN A 157 13.12 -60.38 -27.67
C GLN A 157 13.96 -61.02 -28.81
N LYS A 158 13.32 -61.76 -29.71
CA LYS A 158 13.98 -62.40 -30.88
C LYS A 158 14.36 -61.37 -31.93
N ALA A 159 13.45 -60.37 -32.15
CA ALA A 159 13.71 -59.24 -33.03
C ALA A 159 14.85 -58.32 -32.50
N ILE A 160 14.90 -58.13 -31.19
CA ILE A 160 15.95 -57.35 -30.53
C ILE A 160 17.33 -58.00 -30.70
N GLN A 161 17.42 -59.34 -30.56
CA GLN A 161 18.70 -60.02 -30.76
C GLN A 161 19.22 -59.95 -32.21
N GLN A 162 18.32 -60.05 -33.20
CA GLN A 162 18.70 -59.78 -34.60
C GLN A 162 19.10 -58.35 -34.88
N LEU A 163 18.43 -57.42 -34.19
CA LEU A 163 18.75 -55.98 -34.27
C LEU A 163 20.14 -55.69 -33.67
N PHE A 164 20.47 -56.32 -32.55
CA PHE A 164 21.80 -56.15 -31.94
C PHE A 164 22.95 -56.59 -32.88
N GLY A 165 22.75 -57.70 -33.63
CA GLY A 165 23.74 -58.14 -34.63
C GLY A 165 23.96 -57.07 -35.71
N LYS A 166 22.86 -56.54 -36.27
CA LYS A 166 22.89 -55.46 -37.29
C LYS A 166 23.44 -54.15 -36.76
N ILE A 167 23.11 -53.82 -35.55
CA ILE A 167 23.64 -52.59 -34.88
C ILE A 167 25.16 -52.67 -34.71
N LYS A 168 25.68 -53.87 -34.35
CA LYS A 168 27.13 -54.08 -34.21
C LYS A 168 27.86 -53.85 -35.53
N ASP A 169 27.36 -54.42 -36.65
CA ASP A 169 27.92 -54.26 -37.96
C ASP A 169 27.88 -52.82 -38.45
N ILE A 170 26.78 -52.11 -38.14
CA ILE A 170 26.64 -50.66 -38.44
C ILE A 170 27.60 -49.85 -37.59
N LYS A 171 27.78 -50.20 -36.30
CA LYS A 171 28.71 -49.51 -35.43
C LYS A 171 30.16 -49.57 -35.94
N ASP A 172 30.61 -50.80 -36.32
CA ASP A 172 31.95 -51.01 -36.82
C ASP A 172 32.21 -50.25 -38.15
N LYS A 173 31.19 -50.15 -39.01
CA LYS A 173 31.24 -49.34 -40.24
C LYS A 173 31.21 -47.83 -39.92
N ALA A 174 30.40 -47.42 -38.90
CA ALA A 174 30.31 -46.03 -38.48
C ALA A 174 31.63 -45.55 -37.87
N GLU A 175 32.29 -46.36 -37.01
CA GLU A 175 33.59 -46.04 -36.42
C GLU A 175 34.67 -45.83 -37.50
N LYS A 176 34.71 -46.73 -38.53
CA LYS A 176 35.66 -46.55 -39.66
C LYS A 176 35.39 -45.26 -40.46
N SER A 177 34.11 -45.00 -40.70
CA SER A 177 33.70 -43.77 -41.41
C SER A 177 34.00 -42.50 -40.55
N GLU A 178 33.76 -42.58 -39.26
CA GLU A 178 34.07 -41.52 -38.33
C GLU A 178 35.57 -41.15 -38.32
N GLN A 179 36.41 -42.22 -38.29
CA GLN A 179 37.84 -42.04 -38.28
C GLN A 179 38.34 -41.38 -39.60
N MET A 180 37.81 -41.82 -40.74
CA MET A 180 38.13 -41.20 -42.04
C MET A 180 37.64 -39.76 -42.13
N VAL A 181 36.44 -39.49 -41.62
CA VAL A 181 35.88 -38.14 -41.56
C VAL A 181 36.69 -37.22 -40.61
N LYS A 182 37.17 -37.78 -39.48
CA LYS A 182 38.06 -37.01 -38.55
C LYS A 182 39.38 -36.59 -39.26
N GLU A 183 40.00 -37.48 -40.01
CA GLU A 183 41.22 -37.14 -40.75
C GLU A 183 40.99 -36.10 -41.84
N ILE A 184 39.96 -36.29 -42.68
CA ILE A 184 39.59 -35.32 -43.73
C ILE A 184 39.22 -33.96 -43.06
N THR A 185 38.46 -34.01 -41.96
CA THR A 185 38.09 -32.76 -41.24
C THR A 185 39.28 -32.04 -40.66
N ARG A 186 40.30 -32.78 -40.16
CA ARG A 186 41.56 -32.16 -39.68
C ARG A 186 42.31 -31.45 -40.80
N ASP A 187 42.39 -32.12 -41.96
CA ASP A 187 43.15 -31.57 -43.10
C ASP A 187 42.40 -30.36 -43.71
N ILE A 188 41.05 -30.43 -43.78
CA ILE A 188 40.21 -29.31 -44.19
C ILE A 188 40.41 -28.14 -43.21
N LYS A 189 40.42 -28.39 -41.90
CA LYS A 189 40.66 -27.34 -40.88
C LYS A 189 42.04 -26.67 -41.04
N GLN A 190 43.09 -27.47 -41.33
CA GLN A 190 44.42 -26.92 -41.57
C GLN A 190 44.46 -26.04 -42.85
N LEU A 191 43.83 -26.49 -43.94
CA LEU A 191 43.71 -25.70 -45.17
C LEU A 191 42.87 -24.44 -44.98
N ASP A 192 41.78 -24.54 -44.22
CA ASP A 192 40.95 -23.39 -43.91
C ASP A 192 41.71 -22.37 -43.04
N HIS A 193 42.49 -22.83 -42.04
CA HIS A 193 43.39 -21.97 -41.26
C HIS A 193 44.42 -21.26 -42.18
N ALA A 194 45.06 -22.01 -43.07
CA ALA A 194 46.04 -21.43 -44.01
C ALA A 194 45.39 -20.40 -44.94
N LYS A 195 44.21 -20.74 -45.47
CA LYS A 195 43.42 -19.84 -46.31
C LYS A 195 43.05 -18.55 -45.57
N ARG A 196 42.52 -18.72 -44.31
CA ARG A 196 42.17 -17.54 -43.48
C ARG A 196 43.37 -16.65 -43.22
N HIS A 197 44.53 -17.24 -42.87
CA HIS A 197 45.74 -16.47 -42.63
C HIS A 197 46.20 -15.72 -43.89
N LEU A 198 46.22 -16.35 -45.09
CA LEU A 198 46.56 -15.68 -46.35
C LEU A 198 45.58 -14.59 -46.69
N THR A 199 44.27 -14.86 -46.60
CA THR A 199 43.25 -13.84 -46.85
C THR A 199 43.38 -12.67 -45.87
N THR A 200 43.60 -12.94 -44.56
CA THR A 200 43.82 -11.89 -43.56
C THR A 200 45.04 -11.04 -43.91
N SER A 201 46.16 -11.69 -44.29
CA SER A 201 47.39 -10.98 -44.65
C SER A 201 47.20 -10.09 -45.87
N ILE A 202 46.51 -10.58 -46.96
CA ILE A 202 46.19 -9.80 -48.15
C ILE A 202 45.31 -8.60 -47.78
N THR A 203 44.26 -8.82 -46.97
CA THR A 203 43.37 -7.77 -46.50
C THR A 203 44.10 -6.71 -45.72
N THR A 204 44.99 -7.15 -44.80
CA THR A 204 45.82 -6.24 -43.97
C THR A 204 46.75 -5.39 -44.81
N LEU A 205 47.40 -5.98 -45.83
CA LEU A 205 48.28 -5.22 -46.77
C LEU A 205 47.49 -4.22 -47.60
N ASN A 206 46.31 -4.60 -48.07
CA ASN A 206 45.43 -3.68 -48.80
C ASN A 206 45.01 -2.51 -47.92
N HIS A 207 44.63 -2.80 -46.64
CA HIS A 207 44.29 -1.74 -45.67
C HIS A 207 45.49 -0.82 -45.40
N LEU A 208 46.72 -1.35 -45.33
CA LEU A 208 47.92 -0.53 -45.15
C LEU A 208 48.17 0.39 -46.35
N HIS A 209 47.98 -0.11 -47.58
CA HIS A 209 48.11 0.70 -48.76
C HIS A 209 47.04 1.81 -48.82
N MET A 210 45.79 1.47 -48.46
CA MET A 210 44.71 2.45 -48.36
C MET A 210 45.01 3.49 -47.24
N LEU A 211 45.54 3.06 -46.12
CA LEU A 211 45.88 3.96 -45.01
C LEU A 211 46.98 4.96 -45.43
N ALA A 212 48.05 4.51 -46.08
CA ALA A 212 49.12 5.39 -46.52
C ALA A 212 48.64 6.45 -47.51
N GLY A 213 47.94 6.02 -48.62
CA GLY A 213 47.41 6.95 -49.60
C GLY A 213 46.31 7.87 -49.05
N GLY A 214 45.46 7.34 -48.09
CA GLY A 214 44.47 8.11 -47.39
C GLY A 214 45.06 9.22 -46.50
N VAL A 215 46.15 8.95 -45.78
CA VAL A 215 46.81 9.96 -44.96
C VAL A 215 47.42 11.09 -45.82
N ASP A 216 48.08 10.76 -46.93
CA ASP A 216 48.63 11.78 -47.82
C ASP A 216 47.54 12.68 -48.39
N SER A 217 46.45 12.07 -48.82
CA SER A 217 45.29 12.81 -49.34
C SER A 217 44.64 13.67 -48.24
N LEU A 218 44.50 13.14 -47.00
CA LEU A 218 43.94 13.85 -45.85
C LEU A 218 44.76 15.14 -45.54
N GLU A 219 46.05 15.06 -45.49
CA GLU A 219 46.90 16.23 -45.25
C GLU A 219 46.79 17.28 -46.37
N ALA A 220 46.74 16.84 -47.66
CA ALA A 220 46.60 17.74 -48.78
C ALA A 220 45.28 18.49 -48.77
N MET A 221 44.15 17.79 -48.45
CA MET A 221 42.83 18.37 -48.34
C MET A 221 42.67 19.26 -47.12
N THR A 222 43.28 18.91 -45.98
CA THR A 222 43.30 19.73 -44.75
C THR A 222 43.93 21.09 -45.04
N ARG A 223 45.06 21.15 -45.74
CA ARG A 223 45.70 22.41 -46.10
C ARG A 223 44.87 23.26 -47.02
N ARG A 224 44.01 22.63 -47.85
CA ARG A 224 43.10 23.32 -48.78
C ARG A 224 41.75 23.70 -48.15
N ARG A 225 41.45 23.30 -46.92
CA ARG A 225 40.16 23.51 -46.22
C ARG A 225 38.93 22.95 -46.97
N GLN A 226 39.12 21.79 -47.65
CA GLN A 226 38.04 21.11 -48.39
C GLN A 226 37.21 20.20 -47.48
N TYR A 227 36.45 20.78 -46.50
CA TYR A 227 35.77 20.05 -45.44
C TYR A 227 34.78 18.99 -45.90
N GLY A 228 34.10 19.19 -47.04
CA GLY A 228 33.11 18.25 -47.56
C GLY A 228 33.72 16.89 -47.92
N GLU A 229 34.93 16.92 -48.52
CA GLU A 229 35.64 15.71 -48.94
C GLU A 229 36.42 15.09 -47.78
N VAL A 230 36.97 15.93 -46.90
CA VAL A 230 37.77 15.52 -45.74
C VAL A 230 36.95 14.67 -44.74
N ALA A 231 35.66 14.94 -44.54
CA ALA A 231 34.84 14.21 -43.59
C ALA A 231 34.77 12.70 -43.87
N ASN A 232 34.46 12.35 -45.15
CA ASN A 232 34.38 10.94 -45.54
C ASN A 232 35.76 10.25 -45.56
N LEU A 233 36.80 10.98 -46.03
CA LEU A 233 38.14 10.45 -46.04
C LEU A 233 38.69 10.21 -44.62
N LEU A 234 38.49 11.14 -43.70
CA LEU A 234 38.92 11.01 -42.31
C LEU A 234 38.24 9.82 -41.62
N GLN A 235 36.90 9.65 -41.81
CA GLN A 235 36.18 8.50 -41.26
C GLN A 235 36.75 7.18 -41.82
N GLY A 236 37.02 7.12 -43.12
CA GLY A 236 37.61 5.95 -43.78
C GLY A 236 39.02 5.65 -43.24
N VAL A 237 39.85 6.67 -43.08
CA VAL A 237 41.22 6.54 -42.52
C VAL A 237 41.14 6.08 -41.06
N MET A 238 40.23 6.61 -40.24
CA MET A 238 40.06 6.19 -38.86
C MET A 238 39.59 4.74 -38.75
N ASN A 239 38.63 4.31 -39.54
CA ASN A 239 38.16 2.93 -39.55
C ASN A 239 39.29 1.95 -39.94
N VAL A 240 40.10 2.32 -40.94
CA VAL A 240 41.28 1.50 -41.36
C VAL A 240 42.33 1.50 -40.29
N LEU A 241 42.60 2.62 -39.61
CA LEU A 241 43.63 2.74 -38.56
C LEU A 241 43.24 1.89 -37.34
N GLU A 242 41.95 1.71 -37.03
CA GLU A 242 41.50 0.85 -35.94
C GLU A 242 41.94 -0.60 -36.13
N HIS A 243 41.93 -1.13 -37.35
CA HIS A 243 42.42 -2.47 -37.64
C HIS A 243 43.93 -2.62 -37.35
N PHE A 244 44.71 -1.52 -37.38
CA PHE A 244 46.15 -1.52 -37.11
C PHE A 244 46.52 -1.29 -35.63
N HIS A 245 45.55 -1.16 -34.73
CA HIS A 245 45.81 -0.92 -33.31
C HIS A 245 46.77 -2.01 -32.72
N LYS A 246 46.65 -3.28 -33.17
CA LYS A 246 47.52 -4.39 -32.75
C LYS A 246 48.94 -4.30 -33.33
N TYR A 247 49.16 -3.52 -34.34
CA TYR A 247 50.43 -3.38 -35.07
C TYR A 247 51.18 -2.07 -34.77
N MET A 248 50.76 -1.33 -33.72
CA MET A 248 51.37 -0.06 -33.31
C MET A 248 52.85 -0.16 -32.88
N GLY A 249 53.38 -1.39 -32.67
CA GLY A 249 54.81 -1.65 -32.47
C GLY A 249 55.68 -1.42 -33.73
N ILE A 250 55.06 -1.39 -34.92
CA ILE A 250 55.78 -1.17 -36.21
C ILE A 250 55.99 0.34 -36.42
N PRO A 251 57.24 0.82 -36.58
CA PRO A 251 57.54 2.26 -36.66
C PRO A 251 56.73 3.00 -37.76
N GLN A 252 56.60 2.39 -38.92
CA GLN A 252 55.86 2.98 -40.05
C GLN A 252 54.38 3.20 -39.75
N ILE A 253 53.71 2.23 -39.07
CA ILE A 253 52.34 2.34 -38.68
C ILE A 253 52.16 3.39 -37.58
N ARG A 254 53.09 3.44 -36.65
CA ARG A 254 53.14 4.47 -35.61
C ARG A 254 53.23 5.87 -36.24
N GLN A 255 54.14 6.05 -37.17
CA GLN A 255 54.34 7.31 -37.90
C GLN A 255 53.07 7.74 -38.63
N LEU A 256 52.37 6.81 -39.32
CA LEU A 256 51.09 7.09 -39.98
C LEU A 256 50.01 7.51 -38.95
N SER A 257 49.96 6.82 -37.81
CA SER A 257 49.00 7.19 -36.71
C SER A 257 49.32 8.58 -36.14
N GLU A 258 50.59 8.95 -35.98
CA GLU A 258 50.99 10.28 -35.51
C GLU A 258 50.64 11.37 -36.54
N ARG A 259 50.84 11.10 -37.82
CA ARG A 259 50.40 12.02 -38.93
C ARG A 259 48.91 12.23 -38.93
N VAL A 260 48.10 11.17 -38.75
CA VAL A 260 46.62 11.28 -38.64
C VAL A 260 46.25 12.14 -37.43
N LYS A 261 46.87 11.91 -36.27
CA LYS A 261 46.59 12.73 -35.06
C LYS A 261 46.97 14.19 -35.25
N ALA A 262 48.10 14.47 -35.95
CA ALA A 262 48.52 15.83 -36.27
C ALA A 262 47.49 16.49 -37.18
N ALA A 263 47.01 15.80 -38.26
CA ALA A 263 45.99 16.30 -39.16
C ALA A 263 44.62 16.54 -38.43
N GLN A 264 44.26 15.66 -37.49
CA GLN A 264 43.06 15.85 -36.65
C GLN A 264 43.18 17.11 -35.78
N THR A 265 44.37 17.34 -35.17
CA THR A 265 44.61 18.52 -34.30
C THR A 265 44.54 19.80 -35.16
N GLU A 266 45.16 19.79 -36.31
CA GLU A 266 45.17 20.93 -37.27
C GLU A 266 43.76 21.24 -37.76
N LEU A 267 42.99 20.22 -38.18
CA LEU A 267 41.56 20.35 -38.54
C LEU A 267 40.73 20.93 -37.41
N GLY A 268 40.90 20.44 -36.17
CA GLY A 268 40.18 20.95 -35.01
C GLY A 268 40.47 22.44 -34.76
N GLN A 269 41.71 22.87 -34.88
CA GLN A 269 42.10 24.28 -34.72
C GLN A 269 41.55 25.16 -35.85
N GLN A 270 41.63 24.69 -37.12
CA GLN A 270 41.05 25.38 -38.27
C GLN A 270 39.54 25.57 -38.15
N ILE A 271 38.81 24.51 -37.77
CA ILE A 271 37.36 24.54 -37.56
C ILE A 271 36.97 25.54 -36.47
N LEU A 272 37.67 25.50 -35.30
CA LEU A 272 37.40 26.42 -34.20
C LEU A 272 37.70 27.88 -34.60
N ALA A 273 38.72 28.14 -35.42
CA ALA A 273 39.03 29.47 -35.92
C ALA A 273 37.95 29.97 -36.90
N ASP A 274 37.50 29.09 -37.83
CA ASP A 274 36.45 29.44 -38.79
C ASP A 274 35.11 29.70 -38.09
N PHE A 275 34.79 28.97 -36.99
CA PHE A 275 33.63 29.26 -36.16
C PHE A 275 33.76 30.56 -35.35
N GLU A 276 34.96 30.92 -34.88
CA GLU A 276 35.20 32.18 -34.19
C GLU A 276 35.10 33.38 -35.13
N GLU A 277 35.54 33.23 -36.39
CA GLU A 277 35.38 34.25 -37.43
C GLU A 277 33.92 34.46 -37.81
N ALA A 278 33.16 33.35 -37.96
CA ALA A 278 31.75 33.40 -38.31
C ALA A 278 30.85 33.87 -37.12
N PHE A 279 31.20 33.53 -35.89
CA PHE A 279 30.44 33.81 -34.64
C PHE A 279 31.36 34.45 -33.60
N PRO A 280 31.82 35.72 -33.81
CA PRO A 280 32.75 36.38 -32.89
C PRO A 280 32.14 36.60 -31.53
N SER A 281 32.90 36.29 -30.48
CA SER A 281 32.47 36.38 -29.07
C SER A 281 32.27 37.82 -28.59
N GLN A 282 32.79 38.81 -29.29
CA GLN A 282 32.64 40.25 -29.00
C GLN A 282 31.91 40.95 -30.12
N GLY A 283 30.79 41.59 -29.77
CA GLY A 283 29.72 42.13 -30.61
C GLY A 283 30.02 43.28 -31.60
N THR A 284 31.15 43.28 -32.26
CA THR A 284 31.51 44.33 -33.25
C THR A 284 31.24 43.97 -34.71
N LYS A 285 30.96 42.74 -35.00
CA LYS A 285 30.59 42.27 -36.36
C LYS A 285 29.26 41.51 -36.31
N ARG A 286 28.38 41.76 -37.31
CA ARG A 286 27.16 40.94 -37.44
C ARG A 286 27.57 39.51 -37.66
N PRO A 287 26.89 38.53 -36.97
CA PRO A 287 27.16 37.12 -37.16
C PRO A 287 27.11 36.76 -38.65
N GLY A 288 28.07 35.97 -39.13
CA GLY A 288 28.07 35.42 -40.48
C GLY A 288 26.84 34.55 -40.69
N GLY A 289 26.26 34.59 -41.89
CA GLY A 289 25.13 33.73 -42.23
C GLY A 289 25.54 32.25 -42.33
N PRO A 290 24.58 31.32 -42.42
CA PRO A 290 24.85 29.92 -42.60
C PRO A 290 25.69 29.66 -43.84
N SER A 291 26.81 28.99 -43.68
CA SER A 291 27.75 28.62 -44.74
C SER A 291 27.76 27.12 -44.94
N ASN A 292 27.78 26.65 -46.19
CA ASN A 292 27.98 25.23 -46.51
C ASN A 292 29.31 24.71 -45.96
N VAL A 293 30.33 25.58 -45.93
CA VAL A 293 31.67 25.26 -45.37
C VAL A 293 31.57 24.91 -43.86
N LEU A 294 30.80 25.70 -43.08
CA LEU A 294 30.58 25.41 -41.66
C LEU A 294 29.73 24.18 -41.42
N ARG A 295 28.78 23.88 -42.30
CA ARG A 295 28.01 22.63 -42.25
C ARG A 295 28.93 21.41 -42.41
N ASP A 296 29.82 21.45 -43.41
CA ASP A 296 30.76 20.37 -43.68
C ASP A 296 31.79 20.25 -42.53
N ALA A 297 32.23 21.39 -41.95
CA ALA A 297 33.07 21.42 -40.78
C ALA A 297 32.40 20.77 -39.55
N CYS A 298 31.07 20.90 -39.36
CA CYS A 298 30.31 20.20 -38.31
C CYS A 298 30.33 18.68 -38.51
N LEU A 299 30.31 18.17 -39.74
CA LEU A 299 30.43 16.73 -40.00
C LEU A 299 31.80 16.21 -39.58
N ILE A 300 32.85 16.96 -39.85
CA ILE A 300 34.21 16.61 -39.38
C ILE A 300 34.29 16.66 -37.85
N ALA A 301 33.71 17.66 -37.21
CA ALA A 301 33.71 17.78 -35.76
C ALA A 301 33.04 16.62 -35.04
N ASN A 302 32.16 15.85 -35.70
CA ASN A 302 31.61 14.60 -35.17
C ASN A 302 32.64 13.46 -35.11
N ILE A 303 33.63 13.49 -36.00
CA ILE A 303 34.64 12.44 -36.13
C ILE A 303 35.86 12.77 -35.27
N LEU A 304 36.10 14.07 -34.99
CA LEU A 304 37.19 14.56 -34.17
C LEU A 304 36.92 14.36 -32.68
N ASP A 305 37.85 14.86 -31.81
CA ASP A 305 37.71 14.84 -30.36
C ASP A 305 36.36 15.47 -29.93
N PRO A 306 35.55 14.82 -29.07
CA PRO A 306 34.30 15.33 -28.54
C PRO A 306 34.43 16.75 -27.95
N ARG A 307 35.61 17.16 -27.50
CA ARG A 307 35.86 18.50 -26.96
C ARG A 307 35.63 19.61 -28.00
N ILE A 308 36.06 19.37 -29.24
CA ILE A 308 35.90 20.34 -30.35
C ILE A 308 34.39 20.57 -30.60
N LYS A 309 33.64 19.48 -30.71
CA LYS A 309 32.17 19.55 -30.83
C LYS A 309 31.53 20.34 -29.68
N GLN A 310 31.92 20.06 -28.44
CA GLN A 310 31.39 20.75 -27.25
C GLN A 310 31.75 22.25 -27.24
N GLU A 311 32.96 22.61 -27.70
CA GLU A 311 33.37 24.03 -27.79
C GLU A 311 32.56 24.78 -28.85
N ILE A 312 32.36 24.19 -30.01
CA ILE A 312 31.52 24.78 -31.07
C ILE A 312 30.10 25.02 -30.54
N ILE A 313 29.50 23.98 -29.92
CA ILE A 313 28.16 24.06 -29.34
C ILE A 313 28.08 25.19 -28.30
N LYS A 314 29.02 25.22 -27.37
CA LYS A 314 29.07 26.19 -26.28
C LYS A 314 29.22 27.63 -26.79
N LYS A 315 30.14 27.85 -27.76
CA LYS A 315 30.36 29.15 -28.34
C LYS A 315 29.12 29.64 -29.09
N PHE A 316 28.52 28.80 -29.92
CA PHE A 316 27.32 29.13 -30.68
C PHE A 316 26.13 29.47 -29.75
N ILE A 317 25.86 28.65 -28.72
CA ILE A 317 24.77 28.90 -27.79
C ILE A 317 25.00 30.19 -27.00
N LYS A 318 26.22 30.43 -26.54
CA LYS A 318 26.56 31.67 -25.81
C LYS A 318 26.32 32.91 -26.67
N GLN A 319 26.72 32.87 -27.95
CA GLN A 319 26.50 33.97 -28.89
C GLN A 319 25.00 34.14 -29.18
N HIS A 320 24.26 33.04 -29.39
CA HIS A 320 22.82 33.07 -29.69
C HIS A 320 21.99 33.60 -28.56
N LEU A 321 22.41 33.37 -27.30
CA LEU A 321 21.74 33.84 -26.07
C LEU A 321 22.32 35.17 -25.54
N SER A 322 23.29 35.79 -26.23
CA SER A 322 23.92 37.03 -25.76
C SER A 322 22.94 38.21 -25.67
N GLU A 323 22.05 38.32 -26.64
CA GLU A 323 20.98 39.32 -26.61
C GLU A 323 20.02 39.17 -25.42
N TYR A 324 19.67 37.91 -25.08
CA TYR A 324 18.82 37.60 -23.93
C TYR A 324 19.39 38.15 -22.62
N LEU A 325 20.70 37.95 -22.40
CA LEU A 325 21.39 38.43 -21.22
C LEU A 325 21.39 39.96 -21.10
N VAL A 326 21.40 40.67 -22.21
CA VAL A 326 21.30 42.15 -22.24
C VAL A 326 19.87 42.63 -22.00
N LEU A 327 18.88 42.01 -22.65
CA LEU A 327 17.48 42.44 -22.55
C LEU A 327 16.85 42.18 -21.18
N PHE A 328 17.25 41.14 -20.50
CA PHE A 328 16.63 40.70 -19.25
C PHE A 328 17.56 40.80 -18.03
N GLN A 329 18.39 41.87 -18.00
CA GLN A 329 19.23 42.17 -16.85
C GLN A 329 18.41 42.49 -15.60
N GLU A 330 18.99 42.27 -14.43
CA GLU A 330 18.36 42.45 -13.12
C GLU A 330 17.72 43.85 -12.90
N ASN A 331 18.32 44.88 -13.46
CA ASN A 331 17.89 46.31 -13.35
C ASN A 331 16.78 46.71 -14.33
N GLN A 332 16.38 45.80 -15.23
CA GLN A 332 15.35 46.03 -16.22
C GLN A 332 13.96 45.66 -15.70
N ASP A 333 12.97 46.53 -15.85
CA ASP A 333 11.57 46.23 -15.48
C ASP A 333 10.98 45.05 -16.24
N VAL A 334 11.50 44.75 -17.44
CA VAL A 334 11.09 43.60 -18.27
C VAL A 334 11.52 42.28 -17.66
N ALA A 335 12.50 42.31 -16.75
CA ALA A 335 13.02 41.11 -16.14
C ALA A 335 12.17 40.58 -14.96
N TRP A 336 11.21 41.39 -14.45
CA TRP A 336 10.40 41.06 -13.29
C TRP A 336 9.31 39.97 -13.59
N LEU A 337 8.80 39.35 -12.54
CA LEU A 337 7.88 38.22 -12.59
C LEU A 337 6.56 38.51 -13.32
N ASP A 338 6.05 39.74 -13.27
CA ASP A 338 4.81 40.14 -13.97
C ASP A 338 4.93 40.04 -15.52
N LYS A 339 6.15 40.13 -16.03
CA LYS A 339 6.46 40.14 -17.46
C LYS A 339 7.20 38.86 -17.90
N ILE A 340 7.12 37.78 -17.10
CA ILE A 340 7.83 36.49 -17.35
C ILE A 340 7.47 35.89 -18.72
N ASP A 341 6.26 36.13 -19.20
CA ASP A 341 5.82 35.70 -20.55
C ASP A 341 6.69 36.25 -21.67
N ARG A 342 7.29 37.44 -21.49
CA ARG A 342 8.18 38.04 -22.51
C ARG A 342 9.46 37.23 -22.69
N ARG A 343 10.00 36.67 -21.60
CA ARG A 343 11.15 35.75 -21.67
C ARG A 343 10.84 34.52 -22.51
N TYR A 344 9.68 33.88 -22.25
CA TYR A 344 9.26 32.69 -22.98
C TYR A 344 8.84 32.98 -24.41
N ALA A 345 8.25 34.13 -24.68
CA ALA A 345 7.94 34.57 -26.03
C ALA A 345 9.22 34.86 -26.83
N TRP A 346 10.26 35.42 -26.18
CA TRP A 346 11.55 35.69 -26.81
C TRP A 346 12.20 34.37 -27.26
N ILE A 347 12.37 33.40 -26.38
CA ILE A 347 13.00 32.14 -26.75
C ILE A 347 12.21 31.33 -27.82
N LYS A 348 10.88 31.38 -27.78
CA LYS A 348 10.05 30.73 -28.81
C LYS A 348 10.34 31.32 -30.18
N ARG A 349 10.49 32.63 -30.30
CA ARG A 349 10.89 33.29 -31.56
C ARG A 349 12.30 32.91 -31.94
N GLN A 350 13.24 32.94 -31.01
CA GLN A 350 14.63 32.57 -31.28
C GLN A 350 14.80 31.14 -31.76
N LEU A 351 14.00 30.21 -31.25
CA LEU A 351 14.01 28.82 -31.72
C LEU A 351 13.49 28.69 -33.18
N VAL A 352 12.50 29.46 -33.56
CA VAL A 352 12.02 29.51 -34.97
C VAL A 352 13.08 30.14 -35.86
N ASP A 353 13.62 31.29 -35.45
CA ASP A 353 14.72 31.96 -36.17
C ASP A 353 15.96 31.07 -36.34
N TYR A 354 16.28 30.29 -35.30
CA TYR A 354 17.36 29.30 -35.38
C TYR A 354 17.05 28.19 -36.44
N GLU A 355 15.86 27.63 -36.43
CA GLU A 355 15.47 26.56 -37.34
C GLU A 355 15.49 27.07 -38.80
N GLU A 356 15.01 28.26 -39.04
CA GLU A 356 15.01 28.87 -40.37
C GLU A 356 16.42 29.20 -40.89
N LYS A 357 17.24 29.80 -40.04
CA LYS A 357 18.57 30.30 -40.44
C LYS A 357 19.66 29.23 -40.34
N TYR A 358 19.69 28.47 -39.22
CA TYR A 358 20.82 27.59 -38.89
C TYR A 358 20.44 26.10 -38.77
N GLY A 359 19.17 25.75 -38.90
CA GLY A 359 18.70 24.37 -38.72
C GLY A 359 19.30 23.34 -39.68
N ARG A 360 19.77 23.81 -40.85
CA ARG A 360 20.47 22.96 -41.84
C ARG A 360 21.99 22.93 -41.69
N MET A 361 22.57 23.81 -40.86
CA MET A 361 24.02 23.93 -40.70
C MET A 361 24.55 22.87 -39.73
N PHE A 362 23.81 22.58 -38.65
CA PHE A 362 24.24 21.61 -37.64
C PHE A 362 23.64 20.22 -37.90
N PRO A 363 24.38 19.14 -37.66
CA PRO A 363 23.84 17.78 -37.71
C PRO A 363 22.66 17.63 -36.72
N ARG A 364 21.63 16.87 -37.12
CA ARG A 364 20.43 16.63 -36.27
C ARG A 364 20.77 15.98 -34.93
N GLU A 365 21.81 15.15 -34.93
CA GLU A 365 22.33 14.42 -33.75
C GLU A 365 22.91 15.35 -32.67
N TRP A 366 23.14 16.61 -32.97
CA TRP A 366 23.61 17.60 -32.02
C TRP A 366 22.49 18.20 -31.17
N TYR A 367 21.24 18.01 -31.57
CA TYR A 367 20.04 18.52 -30.84
C TYR A 367 20.18 20.01 -30.49
N MET A 368 20.71 20.82 -31.37
CA MET A 368 21.08 22.20 -31.07
C MET A 368 19.91 23.04 -30.58
N ALA A 369 18.70 22.90 -31.15
CA ALA A 369 17.51 23.61 -30.71
C ALA A 369 17.16 23.27 -29.25
N GLU A 370 17.28 21.98 -28.86
CA GLU A 370 17.06 21.55 -27.48
C GLU A 370 18.14 22.10 -26.57
N ARG A 371 19.42 22.06 -26.96
CA ARG A 371 20.53 22.62 -26.16
C ARG A 371 20.39 24.13 -25.97
N ILE A 372 19.96 24.88 -26.97
CA ILE A 372 19.67 26.31 -26.84
C ILE A 372 18.56 26.53 -25.82
N ALA A 373 17.47 25.74 -25.88
CA ALA A 373 16.36 25.83 -24.93
C ALA A 373 16.78 25.44 -23.51
N VAL A 374 17.60 24.39 -23.34
CA VAL A 374 18.10 23.95 -22.03
C VAL A 374 19.00 25.03 -21.40
N GLU A 375 19.96 25.57 -22.17
CA GLU A 375 20.86 26.62 -21.67
C GLU A 375 20.07 27.91 -21.33
N PHE A 376 19.11 28.30 -22.17
CA PHE A 376 18.17 29.37 -21.84
C PHE A 376 17.46 29.14 -20.50
N CYS A 377 17.00 27.89 -20.23
CA CYS A 377 16.37 27.54 -18.98
C CYS A 377 17.32 27.68 -17.80
N HIS A 378 18.58 27.24 -17.91
CA HIS A 378 19.58 27.37 -16.87
C HIS A 378 19.91 28.82 -16.55
N ILE A 379 20.11 29.64 -17.59
CA ILE A 379 20.35 31.08 -17.44
C ILE A 379 19.12 31.74 -16.79
N THR A 380 17.93 31.48 -17.33
CA THR A 380 16.67 32.04 -16.82
C THR A 380 16.46 31.67 -15.33
N ARG A 381 16.70 30.42 -14.96
CA ARG A 381 16.63 29.94 -13.58
C ARG A 381 17.57 30.73 -12.67
N THR A 382 18.80 30.92 -13.10
CA THR A 382 19.82 31.61 -12.31
C THR A 382 19.47 33.10 -12.14
N GLU A 383 19.07 33.77 -13.20
CA GLU A 383 18.69 35.19 -13.17
C GLU A 383 17.40 35.42 -12.36
N LEU A 384 16.37 34.57 -12.54
CA LEU A 384 15.15 34.67 -11.75
C LEU A 384 15.42 34.46 -10.26
N ALA A 385 16.23 33.46 -9.91
CA ALA A 385 16.61 33.20 -8.53
C ALA A 385 17.36 34.40 -7.90
N LYS A 386 18.20 35.07 -8.70
CA LYS A 386 18.91 36.28 -8.26
C LYS A 386 17.95 37.47 -8.03
N ILE A 387 17.10 37.75 -9.00
CA ILE A 387 16.12 38.86 -8.94
C ILE A 387 15.15 38.65 -7.77
N MET A 388 14.64 37.43 -7.57
CA MET A 388 13.72 37.13 -6.47
C MET A 388 14.37 37.30 -5.09
N ARG A 389 15.66 36.96 -4.95
CA ARG A 389 16.38 37.23 -3.69
C ARG A 389 16.51 38.71 -3.40
N THR A 390 16.84 39.52 -4.42
CA THR A 390 17.01 40.99 -4.27
C THR A 390 15.69 41.68 -3.93
N ARG A 391 14.59 41.22 -4.57
CA ARG A 391 13.26 41.84 -4.44
C ARG A 391 12.27 40.95 -3.68
N ALA A 392 12.71 40.18 -2.70
CA ALA A 392 11.88 39.20 -1.98
C ALA A 392 10.63 39.80 -1.32
N LYS A 393 10.72 41.06 -0.85
CA LYS A 393 9.61 41.75 -0.20
C LYS A 393 8.47 42.18 -1.15
N GLU A 394 8.73 42.17 -2.46
CA GLU A 394 7.76 42.57 -3.48
C GLU A 394 7.02 41.32 -4.07
N ILE A 395 7.34 40.14 -3.58
CA ILE A 395 6.74 38.89 -4.10
C ILE A 395 5.38 38.69 -3.45
N GLU A 396 4.32 39.02 -4.19
CA GLU A 396 2.95 38.70 -3.80
C GLU A 396 2.57 37.29 -4.22
N VAL A 397 1.69 36.62 -3.46
CA VAL A 397 1.20 35.25 -3.75
C VAL A 397 0.64 35.13 -5.16
N LYS A 398 -0.20 36.09 -5.60
CA LYS A 398 -0.82 36.08 -6.93
C LYS A 398 0.22 36.13 -8.04
N LEU A 399 1.21 37.01 -7.86
CA LEU A 399 2.32 37.23 -8.78
C LEU A 399 3.20 35.95 -8.87
N LEU A 400 3.53 35.34 -7.72
CA LEU A 400 4.32 34.11 -7.64
C LEU A 400 3.62 32.96 -8.34
N LEU A 401 2.33 32.73 -8.04
CA LEU A 401 1.55 31.66 -8.68
C LEU A 401 1.41 31.87 -10.19
N PHE A 402 1.19 33.11 -10.63
CA PHE A 402 1.18 33.48 -12.05
C PHE A 402 2.50 33.10 -12.71
N ALA A 403 3.62 33.50 -12.12
CA ALA A 403 4.95 33.21 -12.67
C ALA A 403 5.23 31.70 -12.74
N ILE A 404 4.90 30.94 -11.69
CA ILE A 404 5.04 29.47 -11.66
C ILE A 404 4.19 28.84 -12.77
N GLN A 405 2.92 29.18 -12.87
CA GLN A 405 2.01 28.61 -13.88
C GLN A 405 2.51 28.87 -15.29
N ARG A 406 2.98 30.11 -15.58
CA ARG A 406 3.55 30.44 -16.89
C ARG A 406 4.81 29.65 -17.18
N THR A 407 5.65 29.45 -16.17
CA THR A 407 6.88 28.67 -16.28
C THR A 407 6.57 27.19 -16.50
N THR A 408 5.67 26.59 -15.74
CA THR A 408 5.26 25.18 -15.89
C THR A 408 4.62 24.94 -17.28
N ASN A 409 3.80 25.88 -17.77
CA ASN A 409 3.26 25.81 -19.13
C ASN A 409 4.36 25.87 -20.19
N PHE A 410 5.42 26.67 -19.95
CA PHE A 410 6.58 26.71 -20.84
C PHE A 410 7.39 25.42 -20.78
N GLU A 411 7.63 24.83 -19.60
CA GLU A 411 8.26 23.52 -19.44
C GLU A 411 7.46 22.42 -20.13
N GLY A 412 6.12 22.45 -20.05
CA GLY A 412 5.22 21.58 -20.81
C GLY A 412 5.29 21.79 -22.33
N PHE A 413 5.52 23.02 -22.79
CA PHE A 413 5.77 23.30 -24.21
C PHE A 413 7.10 22.68 -24.66
N LEU A 414 8.15 22.76 -23.83
CA LEU A 414 9.45 22.12 -24.15
C LEU A 414 9.33 20.61 -24.26
N ALA A 415 8.61 19.97 -23.35
CA ALA A 415 8.38 18.51 -23.38
C ALA A 415 7.60 18.03 -24.60
N LYS A 416 6.73 18.87 -25.16
CA LYS A 416 6.02 18.56 -26.42
C LYS A 416 6.90 18.71 -27.65
N ARG A 417 7.94 19.55 -27.56
CA ARG A 417 8.80 19.88 -28.68
C ARG A 417 10.08 19.06 -28.71
N PHE A 418 10.61 18.70 -27.56
CA PHE A 418 11.92 18.08 -27.37
C PHE A 418 11.82 16.79 -26.56
N SER A 419 12.76 15.88 -26.81
CA SER A 419 12.84 14.57 -26.14
C SER A 419 13.54 14.60 -24.77
N GLY A 420 14.30 15.66 -24.47
CA GLY A 420 15.09 15.76 -23.25
C GLY A 420 16.42 15.01 -23.29
N CYS A 421 16.85 14.56 -24.46
CA CYS A 421 18.11 13.80 -24.62
C CYS A 421 19.35 14.58 -24.14
N THR A 422 19.31 15.91 -24.19
CA THR A 422 20.45 16.76 -23.83
C THR A 422 20.54 17.07 -22.35
N LEU A 423 19.54 16.72 -21.54
CA LEU A 423 19.51 16.97 -20.09
C LEU A 423 20.50 16.07 -19.34
N THR A 424 20.79 14.88 -19.87
CA THR A 424 21.65 13.85 -19.25
C THR A 424 23.12 13.91 -19.67
N ASP A 425 23.48 14.75 -20.64
CA ASP A 425 24.85 14.86 -21.18
C ASP A 425 25.92 15.31 -20.14
N GLY A 426 25.49 15.77 -18.97
CA GLY A 426 26.38 16.19 -17.88
C GLY A 426 26.66 15.13 -16.80
N THR A 427 25.94 14.01 -16.77
CA THR A 427 25.97 13.02 -15.68
C THR A 427 26.37 11.60 -16.10
N LEU A 428 26.57 11.33 -17.39
CA LEU A 428 27.04 10.02 -17.86
C LEU A 428 28.56 9.92 -17.84
N LYS A 429 29.13 9.75 -16.67
CA LYS A 429 30.34 8.93 -16.51
C LYS A 429 29.89 7.47 -16.46
N LYS A 430 30.18 6.76 -17.56
CA LYS A 430 30.29 5.31 -17.69
C LYS A 430 29.04 4.48 -17.39
N LEU A 431 28.35 4.16 -18.44
CA LEU A 431 27.97 2.76 -18.73
C LEU A 431 28.23 2.58 -20.23
N GLU A 432 29.48 2.27 -20.57
CA GLU A 432 29.82 1.65 -21.83
C GLU A 432 29.23 0.24 -21.81
N SER A 433 28.14 0.05 -22.53
CA SER A 433 27.72 -1.28 -22.94
C SER A 433 28.79 -1.83 -23.87
N PRO A 434 29.31 -3.04 -23.69
CA PRO A 434 30.22 -3.65 -24.62
C PRO A 434 29.53 -3.76 -25.99
N PRO A 435 30.27 -3.56 -27.10
CA PRO A 435 29.71 -3.67 -28.44
C PRO A 435 29.18 -5.08 -28.63
N ALA A 436 27.94 -5.21 -29.09
CA ALA A 436 27.36 -6.47 -29.47
C ALA A 436 28.27 -7.13 -30.51
N SER A 437 28.89 -8.23 -30.15
CA SER A 437 29.64 -9.10 -31.03
C SER A 437 28.67 -9.74 -32.01
N THR A 438 28.66 -9.26 -33.23
CA THR A 438 27.99 -9.92 -34.36
C THR A 438 28.83 -11.10 -34.82
N ASN A 439 28.85 -12.17 -34.04
CA ASN A 439 29.36 -13.44 -34.50
C ASN A 439 28.23 -14.48 -34.35
N PRO A 440 27.62 -14.93 -35.47
CA PRO A 440 26.46 -15.84 -35.44
C PRO A 440 26.78 -17.31 -35.14
N PHE A 441 27.98 -17.62 -34.63
CA PHE A 441 28.44 -18.98 -34.37
C PHE A 441 29.06 -19.19 -32.99
N LEU A 442 28.49 -18.65 -31.90
CA LEU A 442 28.78 -19.09 -30.55
C LEU A 442 27.47 -19.58 -29.93
N GLU A 443 27.32 -20.90 -30.02
CA GLU A 443 26.28 -21.66 -29.35
C GLU A 443 26.52 -21.60 -27.83
N ASP A 444 25.41 -21.55 -27.13
CA ASP A 444 25.17 -21.55 -25.72
C ASP A 444 26.03 -22.52 -24.88
N GLU A 445 26.64 -22.02 -23.82
CA GLU A 445 26.84 -22.79 -22.59
C GLU A 445 26.05 -22.12 -21.46
N PRO A 446 25.27 -22.87 -20.70
CA PRO A 446 24.41 -22.34 -19.65
C PRO A 446 25.22 -22.04 -18.39
N ALA A 447 25.06 -20.83 -17.87
CA ALA A 447 25.54 -20.43 -16.55
C ALA A 447 24.68 -21.04 -15.44
N PRO A 448 25.25 -21.39 -14.27
CA PRO A 448 24.53 -22.06 -13.20
C PRO A 448 23.58 -21.12 -12.47
N GLU A 449 22.37 -21.59 -12.29
CA GLU A 449 21.30 -20.99 -11.49
C GLU A 449 21.71 -20.92 -10.02
N MET A 450 21.65 -19.73 -9.44
CA MET A 450 21.57 -19.53 -8.00
C MET A 450 20.08 -19.37 -7.62
N GLU A 451 19.57 -20.36 -6.93
CA GLU A 451 18.29 -20.33 -6.23
C GLU A 451 18.30 -19.25 -5.16
N GLU A 452 17.39 -18.31 -5.24
CA GLU A 452 16.93 -17.52 -4.09
C GLU A 452 15.45 -17.75 -3.85
N LEU A 453 15.19 -18.43 -2.76
CA LEU A 453 13.88 -18.64 -2.15
C LEU A 453 13.27 -17.30 -1.74
N ALA A 454 12.17 -16.90 -2.33
CA ALA A 454 11.28 -15.90 -1.79
C ALA A 454 9.85 -16.39 -1.76
N MET A 455 9.34 -16.50 -0.54
CA MET A 455 7.98 -16.89 -0.19
C MET A 455 6.93 -15.95 -0.79
N GLU A 456 5.92 -16.58 -1.38
CA GLU A 456 4.65 -16.00 -1.78
C GLU A 456 3.90 -15.39 -0.59
N LYS A 457 3.39 -14.19 -0.79
CA LYS A 457 2.08 -13.77 -0.28
C LYS A 457 1.38 -13.01 -1.40
N GLY A 458 0.35 -13.64 -1.89
CA GLY A 458 -0.52 -13.05 -2.89
C GLY A 458 -1.37 -11.93 -2.30
N ASP A 459 -1.36 -10.82 -2.99
CA ASP A 459 -2.42 -9.83 -2.95
C ASP A 459 -2.70 -9.38 -4.39
N VAL A 460 -3.96 -9.46 -4.74
CA VAL A 460 -4.49 -9.12 -6.06
C VAL A 460 -4.37 -7.61 -6.27
N GLU A 461 -3.32 -7.17 -6.93
CA GLU A 461 -3.22 -5.78 -7.40
C GLU A 461 -4.08 -5.56 -8.66
N GLN A 462 -5.02 -4.63 -8.54
CA GLN A 462 -5.70 -4.02 -9.68
C GLN A 462 -4.67 -3.33 -10.60
N PRO A 463 -4.86 -3.34 -11.93
CA PRO A 463 -3.91 -2.74 -12.85
C PRO A 463 -3.84 -1.24 -12.63
N LYS A 464 -2.68 -0.75 -12.19
CA LYS A 464 -2.36 0.68 -12.10
C LYS A 464 -2.47 1.29 -13.50
N LYS A 465 -3.29 2.34 -13.63
CA LYS A 465 -3.32 3.21 -14.83
C LYS A 465 -1.90 3.64 -15.19
N PRO A 466 -1.51 3.65 -16.48
CA PRO A 466 -0.19 4.09 -16.89
C PRO A 466 0.02 5.54 -16.41
N LYS A 467 1.09 5.77 -15.65
CA LYS A 467 1.55 7.12 -15.32
C LYS A 467 1.78 7.86 -16.63
N ALA A 468 1.26 9.08 -16.73
CA ALA A 468 1.58 9.97 -17.86
C ALA A 468 3.11 10.07 -17.96
N PRO A 469 3.68 10.12 -19.20
CA PRO A 469 5.12 10.19 -19.37
C PRO A 469 5.67 11.38 -18.60
N ASP A 470 6.64 11.11 -17.71
CA ASP A 470 7.27 12.15 -16.90
C ASP A 470 7.84 13.22 -17.85
N ASN A 471 7.44 14.48 -17.64
CA ASN A 471 7.97 15.60 -18.39
C ASN A 471 9.47 15.77 -18.05
N PRO A 472 10.41 15.49 -18.96
CA PRO A 472 11.83 15.57 -18.66
C PRO A 472 12.31 16.99 -18.33
N PHE A 473 11.57 18.02 -18.74
CA PHE A 473 11.86 19.43 -18.47
C PHE A 473 11.18 19.96 -17.20
N HIS A 474 10.46 19.10 -16.48
CA HIS A 474 9.83 19.52 -15.23
C HIS A 474 10.86 20.01 -14.22
N GLY A 475 10.65 21.20 -13.69
CA GLY A 475 11.55 21.79 -12.69
C GLY A 475 12.83 22.41 -13.23
N ILE A 476 13.06 22.42 -14.55
CA ILE A 476 14.29 22.98 -15.12
C ILE A 476 14.43 24.49 -14.84
N VAL A 477 13.32 25.21 -14.87
CA VAL A 477 13.24 26.62 -14.47
C VAL A 477 12.46 26.76 -13.18
N SER A 478 11.31 26.11 -13.06
CA SER A 478 10.33 26.32 -11.96
C SER A 478 10.89 26.02 -10.57
N LYS A 479 11.92 25.21 -10.42
CA LYS A 479 12.63 24.99 -9.14
C LYS A 479 13.19 26.30 -8.52
N CYS A 480 13.42 27.37 -9.29
CA CYS A 480 13.87 28.63 -8.71
C CYS A 480 12.83 29.31 -7.80
N PHE A 481 11.55 28.94 -7.93
CA PHE A 481 10.49 29.47 -7.09
C PHE A 481 10.35 28.76 -5.75
N GLU A 482 10.86 27.55 -5.59
CA GLU A 482 10.73 26.75 -4.36
C GLU A 482 11.15 27.49 -3.09
N PRO A 483 12.29 28.21 -3.05
CA PRO A 483 12.70 28.96 -1.87
C PRO A 483 11.73 30.06 -1.47
N HIS A 484 10.85 30.50 -2.37
CA HIS A 484 9.88 31.58 -2.17
C HIS A 484 8.45 31.07 -1.94
N LEU A 485 8.23 29.74 -1.97
CA LEU A 485 6.92 29.15 -1.72
C LEU A 485 6.41 29.36 -0.29
N TYR A 486 7.28 29.80 0.64
CA TYR A 486 6.84 30.21 1.98
C TYR A 486 5.76 31.30 1.94
N VAL A 487 5.83 32.23 0.97
CA VAL A 487 4.81 33.28 0.76
C VAL A 487 3.43 32.66 0.47
N TYR A 488 3.40 31.60 -0.34
CA TYR A 488 2.18 30.83 -0.59
C TYR A 488 1.69 30.14 0.68
N ILE A 489 2.60 29.51 1.43
CA ILE A 489 2.29 28.77 2.66
C ILE A 489 1.72 29.72 3.73
N GLU A 490 2.35 30.88 3.93
CA GLU A 490 1.86 31.93 4.85
C GLU A 490 0.47 32.44 4.46
N SER A 491 0.22 32.58 3.15
CA SER A 491 -1.12 32.95 2.66
C SER A 491 -2.15 31.87 2.96
N GLN A 492 -1.79 30.59 2.85
CA GLN A 492 -2.70 29.50 3.22
C GLN A 492 -2.94 29.45 4.73
N ASP A 493 -1.93 29.72 5.54
CA ASP A 493 -2.09 29.84 7.01
C ASP A 493 -3.10 30.95 7.35
N LYS A 494 -2.96 32.15 6.76
CA LYS A 494 -3.91 33.25 6.95
C LYS A 494 -5.33 32.87 6.50
N ASN A 495 -5.47 32.33 5.29
CA ASN A 495 -6.77 31.96 4.73
C ASN A 495 -7.48 30.89 5.57
N LEU A 496 -6.72 29.90 6.09
CA LEU A 496 -7.26 28.87 6.99
C LEU A 496 -7.65 29.45 8.35
N GLY A 497 -6.86 30.41 8.89
CA GLY A 497 -7.24 31.14 10.09
C GLY A 497 -8.58 31.86 9.93
N GLU A 498 -8.72 32.62 8.85
CA GLU A 498 -9.98 33.31 8.50
C GLU A 498 -11.15 32.35 8.28
N LEU A 499 -10.88 31.17 7.69
CA LEU A 499 -11.90 30.14 7.49
C LEU A 499 -12.38 29.56 8.81
N ILE A 500 -11.48 29.20 9.72
CA ILE A 500 -11.82 28.71 11.06
C ILE A 500 -12.60 29.77 11.86
N ASP A 501 -12.16 31.03 11.83
CA ASP A 501 -12.86 32.12 12.54
C ASP A 501 -14.28 32.33 11.98
N ARG A 502 -14.46 32.16 10.66
CA ARG A 502 -15.79 32.19 10.03
C ARG A 502 -16.64 31.02 10.53
N PHE A 503 -16.12 29.80 10.56
CA PHE A 503 -16.85 28.65 11.09
C PHE A 503 -17.28 28.86 12.54
N VAL A 504 -16.42 29.47 13.36
CA VAL A 504 -16.78 29.82 14.74
C VAL A 504 -17.92 30.85 14.79
N ALA A 505 -17.90 31.84 13.91
CA ALA A 505 -18.94 32.85 13.81
C ALA A 505 -20.27 32.26 13.33
N ASP A 506 -20.21 31.45 12.29
CA ASP A 506 -21.37 30.77 11.71
C ASP A 506 -22.01 29.81 12.72
N PHE A 507 -21.22 29.02 13.44
CA PHE A 507 -21.72 28.14 14.50
C PHE A 507 -22.43 28.94 15.63
N LYS A 508 -21.89 30.09 16.02
CA LYS A 508 -22.51 30.97 17.02
C LYS A 508 -23.81 31.59 16.53
N ALA A 509 -23.88 31.94 15.23
CA ALA A 509 -25.05 32.53 14.62
C ALA A 509 -26.20 31.55 14.36
N GLN A 510 -25.88 30.34 13.93
CA GLN A 510 -26.86 29.30 13.58
C GLN A 510 -27.35 28.50 14.77
N GLY A 511 -26.58 28.47 15.89
CA GLY A 511 -26.83 27.63 17.05
C GLY A 511 -26.61 26.13 16.80
N PRO A 512 -27.01 25.29 17.75
CA PRO A 512 -26.85 23.84 17.61
C PRO A 512 -27.70 23.31 16.43
N PRO A 513 -27.24 22.25 15.74
CA PRO A 513 -27.98 21.65 14.64
C PRO A 513 -29.36 21.19 15.13
N LYS A 514 -30.39 21.56 14.38
CA LYS A 514 -31.77 21.13 14.69
C LYS A 514 -31.89 19.62 14.54
N PRO A 515 -32.64 18.92 15.42
CA PRO A 515 -32.87 17.50 15.27
C PRO A 515 -33.60 17.22 13.96
N ASN A 516 -32.92 16.65 12.99
CA ASN A 516 -33.51 16.18 11.74
C ASN A 516 -34.12 14.79 11.99
N THR A 517 -35.39 14.66 11.70
CA THR A 517 -36.16 13.41 11.89
C THR A 517 -35.83 12.34 10.83
N ASP A 518 -35.17 12.68 9.72
CA ASP A 518 -35.06 11.77 8.56
C ASP A 518 -33.60 11.26 8.29
N GLU A 519 -32.58 11.86 8.83
CA GLU A 519 -31.19 11.39 8.65
C GLU A 519 -30.46 11.41 9.98
N GLY A 520 -30.07 10.23 10.46
CA GLY A 520 -29.35 10.08 11.72
C GLY A 520 -28.10 10.94 11.79
N GLY A 521 -27.97 11.76 12.83
CA GLY A 521 -26.83 12.51 13.31
C GLY A 521 -26.14 13.38 12.25
N ALA A 522 -26.61 14.62 12.10
CA ALA A 522 -26.04 15.55 11.12
C ALA A 522 -24.55 15.86 11.44
N VAL A 523 -23.69 15.56 10.48
CA VAL A 523 -22.30 16.01 10.49
C VAL A 523 -22.29 17.52 10.23
N LEU A 524 -21.47 18.31 10.96
CA LEU A 524 -21.37 19.74 10.75
C LEU A 524 -20.83 20.05 9.34
N PRO A 525 -21.51 20.88 8.50
CA PRO A 525 -21.07 21.16 7.13
C PRO A 525 -19.65 21.75 7.06
N SER A 526 -19.27 22.52 8.07
CA SER A 526 -17.94 23.15 8.16
C SER A 526 -16.77 22.17 8.08
N CYS A 527 -16.94 20.92 8.50
CA CYS A 527 -15.87 19.92 8.38
C CYS A 527 -15.66 19.50 6.91
N ALA A 528 -16.74 19.31 6.14
CA ALA A 528 -16.63 18.99 4.73
C ALA A 528 -15.94 20.15 3.95
N ASP A 529 -16.32 21.39 4.24
CA ASP A 529 -15.72 22.58 3.63
C ASP A 529 -14.21 22.68 3.96
N LEU A 530 -13.83 22.39 5.21
CA LEU A 530 -12.44 22.36 5.64
C LEU A 530 -11.62 21.35 4.82
N PHE A 531 -12.09 20.11 4.68
CA PHE A 531 -11.38 19.07 3.93
C PHE A 531 -11.39 19.31 2.41
N VAL A 532 -12.45 19.92 1.88
CA VAL A 532 -12.47 20.38 0.47
C VAL A 532 -11.39 21.44 0.26
N TYR A 533 -11.24 22.37 1.21
CA TYR A 533 -10.19 23.38 1.17
C TYR A 533 -8.79 22.73 1.24
N TYR A 534 -8.57 21.77 2.15
CA TYR A 534 -7.32 21.02 2.24
C TYR A 534 -6.98 20.29 0.95
N LYS A 535 -7.96 19.60 0.36
CA LYS A 535 -7.79 18.93 -0.93
C LYS A 535 -7.36 19.90 -2.02
N LYS A 536 -7.99 21.09 -2.08
CA LYS A 536 -7.65 22.15 -3.04
C LYS A 536 -6.21 22.64 -2.83
N CYS A 537 -5.83 22.97 -1.58
CA CYS A 537 -4.48 23.42 -1.25
C CYS A 537 -3.44 22.35 -1.53
N MET A 538 -3.71 21.09 -1.17
CA MET A 538 -2.80 19.97 -1.42
C MET A 538 -2.56 19.75 -2.92
N VAL A 539 -3.63 19.76 -3.74
CA VAL A 539 -3.51 19.59 -5.20
C VAL A 539 -2.74 20.78 -5.78
N GLN A 540 -3.03 22.00 -5.36
CA GLN A 540 -2.33 23.19 -5.83
C GLN A 540 -0.85 23.17 -5.42
N CYS A 541 -0.55 22.83 -4.16
CA CYS A 541 0.83 22.74 -3.67
C CYS A 541 1.62 21.64 -4.39
N SER A 542 1.01 20.48 -4.65
CA SER A 542 1.67 19.37 -5.36
C SER A 542 2.02 19.67 -6.82
N GLN A 543 1.36 20.67 -7.41
CA GLN A 543 1.72 21.22 -8.73
C GLN A 543 2.89 22.19 -8.65
N LEU A 544 3.14 22.77 -7.47
CA LEU A 544 4.21 23.76 -7.26
C LEU A 544 5.51 23.09 -6.81
N SER A 545 5.44 22.16 -5.89
CA SER A 545 6.57 21.39 -5.36
C SER A 545 6.08 20.15 -4.60
N THR A 546 6.84 19.06 -4.68
CA THR A 546 6.63 17.82 -3.91
C THR A 546 7.55 17.72 -2.69
N GLY A 547 8.40 18.74 -2.46
CA GLY A 547 9.41 18.81 -1.40
C GLY A 547 8.96 19.47 -0.10
N GLU A 548 9.86 20.23 0.51
CA GLU A 548 9.67 20.93 1.80
C GLU A 548 8.40 21.80 1.90
N PRO A 549 7.93 22.50 0.84
CA PRO A 549 6.67 23.25 0.91
C PRO A 549 5.45 22.37 1.23
N MET A 550 5.42 21.09 0.79
CA MET A 550 4.35 20.16 1.15
C MET A 550 4.40 19.80 2.63
N ILE A 551 5.59 19.66 3.22
CA ILE A 551 5.76 19.42 4.65
C ILE A 551 5.28 20.63 5.46
N ALA A 552 5.66 21.85 5.03
CA ALA A 552 5.19 23.09 5.66
C ALA A 552 3.66 23.22 5.59
N LEU A 553 3.05 22.91 4.44
CA LEU A 553 1.60 22.87 4.28
C LEU A 553 0.95 21.82 5.22
N THR A 554 1.56 20.64 5.34
CA THR A 554 1.09 19.60 6.26
C THR A 554 1.10 20.09 7.70
N THR A 555 2.13 20.82 8.12
CA THR A 555 2.22 21.43 9.46
C THR A 555 1.08 22.44 9.71
N ILE A 556 0.72 23.21 8.69
CA ILE A 556 -0.43 24.13 8.75
C ILE A 556 -1.73 23.31 8.87
N PHE A 557 -1.91 22.25 8.10
CA PHE A 557 -3.08 21.39 8.23
C PHE A 557 -3.19 20.78 9.62
N GLN A 558 -2.09 20.31 10.20
CA GLN A 558 -2.04 19.82 11.59
C GLN A 558 -2.52 20.89 12.58
N LYS A 559 -2.01 22.12 12.44
CA LYS A 559 -2.40 23.27 13.29
C LYS A 559 -3.91 23.46 13.24
N TYR A 560 -4.49 23.59 12.04
CA TYR A 560 -5.91 23.90 11.90
C TYR A 560 -6.86 22.71 12.13
N LEU A 561 -6.40 21.47 11.98
CA LEU A 561 -7.14 20.30 12.46
C LEU A 561 -7.29 20.31 13.99
N ARG A 562 -6.21 20.65 14.71
CA ARG A 562 -6.26 20.82 16.17
C ARG A 562 -7.13 22.01 16.59
N GLU A 563 -7.01 23.15 15.89
CA GLU A 563 -7.85 24.30 16.15
C GLU A 563 -9.33 24.03 15.88
N TYR A 564 -9.65 23.33 14.80
CA TYR A 564 -11.02 22.92 14.51
C TYR A 564 -11.56 22.00 15.61
N ALA A 565 -10.79 21.00 15.99
CA ALA A 565 -11.16 20.07 17.06
C ALA A 565 -11.40 20.81 18.39
N TRP A 566 -10.61 21.82 18.68
CA TRP A 566 -10.72 22.60 19.91
C TRP A 566 -11.81 23.67 19.86
N LYS A 567 -11.79 24.58 18.85
CA LYS A 567 -12.70 25.73 18.77
C LYS A 567 -14.12 25.33 18.40
N ILE A 568 -14.29 24.38 17.45
CA ILE A 568 -15.60 24.01 16.90
C ILE A 568 -16.19 22.80 17.62
N LEU A 569 -15.39 21.76 17.90
CA LEU A 569 -15.90 20.54 18.51
C LEU A 569 -15.85 20.61 20.03
N SER A 570 -14.68 20.51 20.65
CA SER A 570 -14.53 20.46 22.12
C SER A 570 -15.03 21.73 22.82
N GLY A 571 -14.82 22.91 22.22
CA GLY A 571 -15.22 24.19 22.81
C GLY A 571 -16.72 24.39 22.90
N ASN A 572 -17.50 23.67 22.09
CA ASN A 572 -18.96 23.75 22.05
C ASN A 572 -19.65 22.56 22.74
N LEU A 573 -18.88 21.63 23.32
CA LEU A 573 -19.45 20.60 24.19
C LEU A 573 -20.03 21.24 25.43
N PRO A 574 -21.27 20.87 25.86
CA PRO A 574 -21.86 21.34 27.09
C PRO A 574 -20.96 21.06 28.29
N LYS A 575 -20.82 22.04 29.19
CA LYS A 575 -20.03 21.89 30.41
C LYS A 575 -20.90 21.29 31.48
N THR A 576 -20.47 20.17 32.04
CA THR A 576 -21.10 19.63 33.27
C THR A 576 -20.80 20.60 34.42
N THR A 577 -21.80 20.96 35.19
CA THR A 577 -21.69 21.91 36.32
C THR A 577 -20.75 21.45 37.44
N SER A 578 -20.21 20.22 37.34
CA SER A 578 -19.31 19.63 38.33
C SER A 578 -17.81 19.88 38.08
N SER A 579 -17.36 20.54 36.99
CA SER A 579 -15.94 20.71 36.71
C SER A 579 -15.43 22.14 36.76
N GLY A 580 -16.02 22.98 37.62
CA GLY A 580 -15.59 24.35 37.84
C GLY A 580 -15.00 24.52 39.23
N GLY A 581 -13.72 24.16 39.44
CA GLY A 581 -12.95 24.57 40.61
C GLY A 581 -12.69 26.08 40.64
N GLY A 582 -13.71 26.88 40.89
CA GLY A 582 -13.67 28.28 41.21
C GLY A 582 -14.68 28.55 42.29
N LEU A 583 -14.21 28.50 43.55
CA LEU A 583 -14.98 28.95 44.73
C LEU A 583 -15.35 30.41 44.54
N THR A 584 -16.49 30.65 43.97
CA THR A 584 -17.15 31.98 44.06
C THR A 584 -18.07 31.94 45.27
N ILE A 585 -17.85 32.88 46.17
CA ILE A 585 -18.58 33.06 47.44
C ILE A 585 -20.11 33.11 47.30
N SER A 586 -20.64 33.32 46.08
CA SER A 586 -22.07 33.30 45.77
C SER A 586 -22.70 31.92 45.68
N SER A 587 -21.92 30.81 45.60
CA SER A 587 -22.45 29.42 45.58
C SER A 587 -22.70 28.87 46.97
N LEU A 588 -22.15 29.48 48.00
CA LEU A 588 -22.33 29.04 49.41
C LEU A 588 -23.65 29.54 50.03
N LEU A 589 -24.44 30.38 49.33
CA LEU A 589 -25.70 30.93 49.87
C LEU A 589 -26.96 30.34 49.22
N LYS A 590 -26.84 29.28 48.40
CA LYS A 590 -27.99 28.57 47.85
C LYS A 590 -27.99 27.07 48.23
N GLU A 591 -27.76 26.75 49.44
CA GLU A 591 -28.28 25.46 50.01
C GLU A 591 -29.74 25.68 50.43
N LYS A 592 -30.63 25.55 49.46
CA LYS A 592 -32.05 25.27 49.72
C LYS A 592 -32.49 24.16 48.78
N GLU A 593 -32.84 23.06 49.43
CA GLU A 593 -33.62 21.90 48.98
C GLU A 593 -33.95 21.86 47.44
N GLY A 594 -33.45 20.79 46.78
CA GLY A 594 -33.86 20.46 45.42
C GLY A 594 -32.92 20.98 44.34
N SER A 595 -31.62 20.68 44.46
CA SER A 595 -30.73 20.78 43.31
C SER A 595 -31.12 19.69 42.30
N GLU A 596 -32.03 20.00 41.35
CA GLU A 596 -32.19 19.24 40.14
C GLU A 596 -30.83 19.28 39.41
N VAL A 597 -30.19 18.11 39.33
CA VAL A 597 -29.02 17.93 38.48
C VAL A 597 -29.41 18.38 37.07
N ALA A 598 -28.83 19.44 36.58
CA ALA A 598 -29.15 20.01 35.26
C ALA A 598 -28.92 18.92 34.22
N LYS A 599 -30.02 18.36 33.71
CA LYS A 599 -30.04 17.43 32.59
C LYS A 599 -29.76 18.19 31.29
N PHE A 600 -29.08 17.56 30.37
CA PHE A 600 -28.93 18.12 29.05
C PHE A 600 -30.30 18.24 28.36
N THR A 601 -30.50 19.35 27.68
CA THR A 601 -31.66 19.53 26.81
C THR A 601 -31.58 18.62 25.60
N LEU A 602 -32.71 18.42 24.91
CA LEU A 602 -32.74 17.65 23.67
C LEU A 602 -31.76 18.23 22.63
N GLU A 603 -31.65 19.56 22.57
CA GLU A 603 -30.75 20.24 21.64
C GLU A 603 -29.28 19.98 22.01
N GLU A 604 -28.94 19.97 23.30
CA GLU A 604 -27.59 19.65 23.77
C GLU A 604 -27.22 18.19 23.51
N LEU A 605 -28.15 17.24 23.70
CA LEU A 605 -27.92 15.83 23.35
C LEU A 605 -27.70 15.66 21.85
N CYS A 606 -28.50 16.31 20.99
CA CYS A 606 -28.29 16.32 19.55
C CYS A 606 -26.96 16.96 19.15
N LEU A 607 -26.58 18.05 19.81
CA LEU A 607 -25.29 18.71 19.61
C LEU A 607 -24.10 17.79 19.94
N ILE A 608 -24.14 17.11 21.11
CA ILE A 608 -23.08 16.18 21.49
C ILE A 608 -22.96 15.04 20.47
N CYS A 609 -24.10 14.49 19.99
CA CYS A 609 -24.11 13.44 18.98
C CYS A 609 -23.58 13.95 17.63
N SER A 610 -23.93 15.18 17.23
CA SER A 610 -23.44 15.81 16.00
C SER A 610 -21.93 16.09 16.07
N ILE A 611 -21.43 16.57 17.19
CA ILE A 611 -19.98 16.78 17.43
C ILE A 611 -19.25 15.43 17.35
N LEU A 612 -19.81 14.37 17.96
CA LEU A 612 -19.23 13.03 17.88
C LEU A 612 -19.15 12.51 16.44
N SER A 613 -20.26 12.63 15.69
CA SER A 613 -20.33 12.18 14.29
C SER A 613 -19.39 13.00 13.40
N THR A 614 -19.27 14.30 13.67
CA THR A 614 -18.30 15.18 12.99
C THR A 614 -16.87 14.80 13.30
N ALA A 615 -16.55 14.51 14.55
CA ALA A 615 -15.22 14.08 14.97
C ALA A 615 -14.82 12.75 14.31
N GLU A 616 -15.76 11.80 14.18
CA GLU A 616 -15.55 10.54 13.44
C GLU A 616 -15.29 10.79 11.96
N TYR A 617 -16.08 11.66 11.33
CA TYR A 617 -15.86 12.04 9.93
C TYR A 617 -14.48 12.68 9.76
N CYS A 618 -14.09 13.60 10.65
CA CYS A 618 -12.77 14.21 10.65
C CYS A 618 -11.66 13.19 10.85
N LEU A 619 -11.82 12.23 11.76
CA LEU A 619 -10.86 11.16 12.01
C LEU A 619 -10.62 10.35 10.72
N ALA A 620 -11.69 9.82 10.12
CA ALA A 620 -11.62 9.00 8.92
C ALA A 620 -11.04 9.78 7.72
N THR A 621 -11.44 11.06 7.58
CA THR A 621 -10.97 11.90 6.48
C THR A 621 -9.53 12.36 6.70
N THR A 622 -9.08 12.55 7.95
CA THR A 622 -7.68 12.87 8.28
C THR A 622 -6.76 11.71 7.91
N GLN A 623 -7.18 10.47 8.15
CA GLN A 623 -6.44 9.29 7.71
C GLN A 623 -6.28 9.29 6.18
N GLN A 624 -7.37 9.52 5.43
CA GLN A 624 -7.32 9.62 3.97
C GLN A 624 -6.46 10.80 3.50
N LEU A 625 -6.50 11.93 4.22
CA LEU A 625 -5.65 13.08 3.93
C LEU A 625 -4.17 12.75 4.09
N GLU A 626 -3.80 12.03 5.16
CA GLU A 626 -2.43 11.56 5.39
C GLU A 626 -1.94 10.67 4.25
N GLU A 627 -2.75 9.68 3.85
CA GLU A 627 -2.44 8.79 2.73
C GLU A 627 -2.23 9.58 1.43
N LYS A 628 -3.11 10.55 1.14
CA LYS A 628 -3.01 11.39 -0.06
C LYS A 628 -1.83 12.37 -0.01
N LEU A 629 -1.46 12.87 1.15
CA LEU A 629 -0.26 13.69 1.33
C LEU A 629 1.00 12.85 1.08
N LYS A 630 1.06 11.62 1.61
CA LYS A 630 2.16 10.67 1.37
C LYS A 630 2.31 10.29 -0.10
N GLU A 631 1.20 10.18 -0.84
CA GLU A 631 1.23 9.93 -2.29
C GLU A 631 1.78 11.11 -3.10
N LYS A 632 1.71 12.34 -2.57
CA LYS A 632 2.03 13.59 -3.28
C LYS A 632 3.38 14.18 -2.91
N VAL A 633 4.00 13.71 -1.87
CA VAL A 633 5.30 14.16 -1.39
C VAL A 633 6.43 13.27 -1.94
N ASP A 634 7.63 13.78 -1.99
CA ASP A 634 8.81 12.98 -2.35
C ASP A 634 9.01 11.82 -1.38
N VAL A 635 9.43 10.67 -1.90
CA VAL A 635 9.59 9.42 -1.12
C VAL A 635 10.50 9.62 0.10
N SER A 636 11.55 10.44 -0.02
CA SER A 636 12.47 10.74 1.08
C SER A 636 11.84 11.51 2.25
N LEU A 637 10.72 12.19 2.03
CA LEU A 637 10.02 13.02 3.01
C LEU A 637 8.73 12.37 3.55
N THR A 638 8.35 11.22 3.02
CA THR A 638 7.09 10.52 3.36
C THR A 638 6.97 10.23 4.86
N GLU A 639 8.07 9.85 5.51
CA GLU A 639 8.12 9.54 6.95
C GLU A 639 7.84 10.78 7.84
N ARG A 640 8.06 11.97 7.32
CA ARG A 640 7.79 13.24 8.05
C ARG A 640 6.31 13.60 8.07
N ILE A 641 5.49 12.96 7.24
CA ILE A 641 4.04 13.14 7.24
C ILE A 641 3.41 12.17 8.23
N ASN A 642 2.94 12.70 9.35
CA ASN A 642 2.27 11.95 10.39
C ASN A 642 1.16 12.80 11.02
N LEU A 643 -0.09 12.43 10.79
CA LEU A 643 -1.29 13.07 11.34
C LEU A 643 -1.90 12.29 12.53
N THR A 644 -1.16 11.34 13.08
CA THR A 644 -1.65 10.50 14.20
C THR A 644 -2.07 11.36 15.40
N GLY A 645 -1.32 12.43 15.71
CA GLY A 645 -1.65 13.34 16.82
C GLY A 645 -2.98 14.06 16.63
N GLU A 646 -3.34 14.41 15.41
CA GLU A 646 -4.61 15.04 15.05
C GLU A 646 -5.74 14.01 15.11
N MET A 647 -5.50 12.77 14.64
CA MET A 647 -6.45 11.66 14.77
C MET A 647 -6.72 11.32 16.26
N ASP A 648 -5.69 11.33 17.12
CA ASP A 648 -5.84 11.15 18.55
C ASP A 648 -6.65 12.29 19.19
N THR A 649 -6.49 13.51 18.70
CA THR A 649 -7.29 14.65 19.14
C THR A 649 -8.78 14.42 18.84
N PHE A 650 -9.14 13.99 17.63
CA PHE A 650 -10.53 13.66 17.30
C PHE A 650 -11.05 12.46 18.09
N SER A 651 -10.22 11.44 18.30
CA SER A 651 -10.56 10.30 19.14
C SER A 651 -10.86 10.72 20.59
N THR A 652 -10.14 11.72 21.10
CA THR A 652 -10.36 12.31 22.40
C THR A 652 -11.70 13.05 22.47
N VAL A 653 -12.06 13.80 21.41
CA VAL A 653 -13.38 14.46 21.30
C VAL A 653 -14.49 13.43 21.33
N ILE A 654 -14.37 12.35 20.55
CA ILE A 654 -15.34 11.24 20.52
C ILE A 654 -15.50 10.64 21.92
N SER A 655 -14.37 10.35 22.58
CA SER A 655 -14.36 9.76 23.91
C SER A 655 -15.01 10.67 24.96
N SER A 656 -14.75 11.98 24.88
CA SER A 656 -15.35 13.00 25.75
C SER A 656 -16.85 13.14 25.49
N SER A 657 -17.28 13.13 24.24
CA SER A 657 -18.70 13.19 23.87
C SER A 657 -19.47 11.98 24.42
N ILE A 658 -18.92 10.77 24.25
CA ILE A 658 -19.53 9.55 24.82
C ILE A 658 -19.58 9.66 26.36
N GLN A 659 -18.53 10.18 26.99
CA GLN A 659 -18.47 10.32 28.44
C GLN A 659 -19.53 11.31 28.96
N LEU A 660 -19.78 12.41 28.24
CA LEU A 660 -20.85 13.35 28.59
C LEU A 660 -22.22 12.71 28.50
N LEU A 661 -22.51 11.99 27.41
CA LEU A 661 -23.79 11.26 27.25
C LEU A 661 -24.00 10.22 28.38
N VAL A 662 -22.95 9.53 28.77
CA VAL A 662 -23.01 8.56 29.87
C VAL A 662 -23.24 9.26 31.20
N GLN A 663 -22.54 10.36 31.46
CA GLN A 663 -22.67 11.13 32.70
C GLN A 663 -24.08 11.74 32.86
N ASP A 664 -24.66 12.23 31.77
CA ASP A 664 -26.01 12.77 31.78
C ASP A 664 -27.04 11.70 32.17
N LEU A 665 -27.01 10.54 31.47
CA LEU A 665 -27.93 9.45 31.75
C LEU A 665 -27.73 8.85 33.17
N ASP A 666 -26.50 8.74 33.62
CA ASP A 666 -26.15 8.32 34.94
C ASP A 666 -26.68 9.29 36.03
N ALA A 667 -26.47 10.60 35.79
CA ALA A 667 -26.97 11.64 36.68
C ALA A 667 -28.50 11.67 36.74
N ALA A 668 -29.17 11.40 35.60
CA ALA A 668 -30.63 11.26 35.56
C ALA A 668 -31.15 10.07 36.41
N CYS A 669 -30.34 9.00 36.55
CA CYS A 669 -30.70 7.83 37.33
C CYS A 669 -30.34 7.98 38.82
N ASP A 670 -29.40 8.88 39.19
CA ASP A 670 -28.93 9.03 40.60
C ASP A 670 -30.03 9.34 41.61
N PRO A 671 -31.04 10.21 41.36
CA PRO A 671 -32.15 10.43 42.29
C PRO A 671 -32.94 9.16 42.60
N ALA A 672 -33.18 8.33 41.55
CA ALA A 672 -33.91 7.05 41.74
C ALA A 672 -33.10 6.05 42.57
N LEU A 673 -31.77 5.93 42.33
CA LEU A 673 -30.89 5.08 43.13
C LEU A 673 -30.75 5.59 44.57
N THR A 674 -30.79 6.91 44.74
CA THR A 674 -30.81 7.52 46.10
C THR A 674 -32.12 7.23 46.82
N ALA A 675 -33.26 7.31 46.12
CA ALA A 675 -34.56 6.94 46.66
C ALA A 675 -34.57 5.46 47.07
N MET A 676 -34.06 4.54 46.23
CA MET A 676 -33.91 3.12 46.58
C MET A 676 -33.19 2.92 47.92
N SER A 677 -32.08 3.62 48.14
CA SER A 677 -31.30 3.49 49.37
C SER A 677 -31.97 4.10 50.62
N LYS A 678 -32.98 4.97 50.43
CA LYS A 678 -33.77 5.59 51.54
C LYS A 678 -35.07 4.83 51.85
N MET A 679 -35.46 3.89 51.03
CA MET A 679 -36.64 3.06 51.26
C MET A 679 -36.45 2.16 52.48
N GLN A 680 -37.53 1.96 53.23
CA GLN A 680 -37.53 1.11 54.43
C GLN A 680 -37.75 -0.36 54.03
N TRP A 681 -36.73 -1.04 53.54
CA TRP A 681 -36.78 -2.42 53.03
C TRP A 681 -37.09 -3.45 54.11
N GLN A 682 -36.97 -3.08 55.40
CA GLN A 682 -37.37 -3.91 56.53
C GLN A 682 -38.89 -4.05 56.67
N ASN A 683 -39.65 -3.02 56.24
CA ASN A 683 -41.11 -2.91 56.44
C ASN A 683 -41.91 -3.38 55.22
N VAL A 684 -41.25 -3.99 54.23
CA VAL A 684 -41.96 -4.55 53.05
C VAL A 684 -42.68 -5.84 53.49
N GLU A 685 -44.00 -5.87 53.39
CA GLU A 685 -44.84 -6.98 53.84
C GLU A 685 -45.12 -8.03 52.75
N HIS A 686 -45.13 -7.62 51.49
CA HIS A 686 -45.36 -8.51 50.34
C HIS A 686 -44.63 -8.04 49.13
N VAL A 687 -44.27 -8.98 48.27
CA VAL A 687 -43.66 -8.70 46.93
C VAL A 687 -44.75 -8.25 46.01
N GLY A 688 -44.62 -7.02 45.49
CA GLY A 688 -45.54 -6.43 44.53
C GLY A 688 -44.93 -6.37 43.13
N ASP A 689 -45.41 -5.39 42.31
CA ASP A 689 -44.78 -5.03 41.07
C ASP A 689 -43.41 -4.35 41.29
N GLN A 690 -42.73 -4.04 40.21
CA GLN A 690 -41.46 -3.31 40.29
C GLN A 690 -41.57 -2.01 41.08
N SER A 691 -40.58 -1.72 41.90
CA SER A 691 -40.59 -0.52 42.76
C SER A 691 -40.54 0.79 41.95
N PRO A 692 -41.07 1.93 42.52
CA PRO A 692 -41.10 3.23 41.80
C PRO A 692 -39.72 3.73 41.30
N TYR A 693 -38.64 3.44 42.02
CA TYR A 693 -37.31 3.83 41.59
C TYR A 693 -36.90 3.09 40.31
N VAL A 694 -37.26 1.83 40.11
CA VAL A 694 -37.04 1.04 38.90
C VAL A 694 -37.79 1.67 37.74
N THR A 695 -39.08 1.98 37.97
CA THR A 695 -39.91 2.66 36.97
C THR A 695 -39.29 3.98 36.52
N SER A 696 -38.76 4.77 37.45
CA SER A 696 -38.07 6.04 37.15
C SER A 696 -36.81 5.83 36.32
N VAL A 697 -35.94 4.87 36.69
CA VAL A 697 -34.74 4.53 35.92
C VAL A 697 -35.12 4.08 34.48
N ILE A 698 -36.11 3.19 34.35
CA ILE A 698 -36.59 2.69 33.06
C ILE A 698 -37.11 3.83 32.19
N LEU A 699 -37.87 4.77 32.80
CA LEU A 699 -38.41 5.93 32.10
C LEU A 699 -37.31 6.81 31.50
N HIS A 700 -36.28 7.13 32.33
CA HIS A 700 -35.14 7.92 31.86
C HIS A 700 -34.37 7.22 30.71
N ILE A 701 -34.17 5.92 30.83
CA ILE A 701 -33.54 5.13 29.78
C ILE A 701 -34.38 5.17 28.48
N LYS A 702 -35.70 4.90 28.61
CA LYS A 702 -36.62 4.89 27.47
C LYS A 702 -36.81 6.26 26.79
N GLN A 703 -36.64 7.34 27.53
CA GLN A 703 -36.73 8.70 27.00
C GLN A 703 -35.45 9.13 26.25
N ASN A 704 -34.27 8.89 26.81
CA ASN A 704 -33.02 9.45 26.30
C ASN A 704 -32.27 8.54 25.33
N VAL A 705 -32.28 7.22 25.57
CA VAL A 705 -31.50 6.27 24.74
C VAL A 705 -31.93 6.21 23.29
N PRO A 706 -33.25 6.22 22.93
CA PRO A 706 -33.66 6.27 21.53
C PRO A 706 -33.14 7.51 20.79
N ILE A 707 -33.15 8.67 21.45
CA ILE A 707 -32.65 9.93 20.88
C ILE A 707 -31.16 9.82 20.55
N ILE A 708 -30.35 9.31 21.50
CA ILE A 708 -28.91 9.09 21.29
C ILE A 708 -28.69 8.08 20.17
N ARG A 709 -29.47 6.98 20.14
CA ARG A 709 -29.37 5.93 19.11
C ARG A 709 -29.63 6.49 17.72
N ASP A 710 -30.69 7.29 17.57
CA ASP A 710 -31.15 7.80 16.27
C ASP A 710 -30.18 8.84 15.73
N ASN A 711 -29.64 9.71 16.61
CA ASN A 711 -28.61 10.66 16.26
C ASN A 711 -27.23 10.01 15.99
N LEU A 712 -26.96 8.80 16.50
CA LEU A 712 -25.76 8.02 16.21
C LEU A 712 -25.99 6.87 15.22
N ALA A 713 -27.07 6.91 14.42
CA ALA A 713 -27.42 5.86 13.49
C ALA A 713 -26.34 5.60 12.44
N SER A 714 -25.68 6.66 11.95
CA SER A 714 -24.54 6.61 11.01
C SER A 714 -23.25 6.09 11.67
N THR A 715 -23.06 6.35 12.98
CA THR A 715 -21.86 6.02 13.76
C THR A 715 -22.12 4.97 14.83
N ARG A 716 -22.82 3.92 14.46
CA ARG A 716 -23.36 2.88 15.37
C ARG A 716 -22.35 2.23 16.30
N LYS A 717 -21.08 2.14 15.91
CA LYS A 717 -20.02 1.63 16.77
C LYS A 717 -19.90 2.43 18.08
N TYR A 718 -20.16 3.72 18.04
CA TYR A 718 -20.07 4.59 19.22
C TYR A 718 -21.33 4.53 20.09
N PHE A 719 -22.49 4.29 19.49
CA PHE A 719 -23.67 3.94 20.29
C PHE A 719 -23.45 2.65 21.09
N THR A 720 -22.80 1.65 20.49
CA THR A 720 -22.40 0.43 21.23
C THR A 720 -21.41 0.74 22.37
N GLN A 721 -20.43 1.62 22.12
CA GLN A 721 -19.49 2.05 23.15
C GLN A 721 -20.17 2.84 24.26
N PHE A 722 -21.14 3.69 23.92
CA PHE A 722 -21.99 4.38 24.89
C PHE A 722 -22.73 3.38 25.79
N CYS A 723 -23.40 2.39 25.22
CA CYS A 723 -24.09 1.33 25.98
C CYS A 723 -23.13 0.59 26.95
N ILE A 724 -21.93 0.23 26.45
CA ILE A 724 -20.91 -0.45 27.26
C ILE A 724 -20.43 0.44 28.41
N LYS A 725 -20.11 1.71 28.13
CA LYS A 725 -19.64 2.66 29.14
C LYS A 725 -20.73 2.98 30.15
N PHE A 726 -21.99 3.13 29.73
CA PHE A 726 -23.11 3.33 30.62
C PHE A 726 -23.31 2.12 31.55
N ALA A 727 -23.34 0.91 30.99
CA ALA A 727 -23.47 -0.29 31.83
C ALA A 727 -22.33 -0.44 32.84
N ASN A 728 -21.09 -0.11 32.42
CA ASN A 728 -19.91 -0.14 33.32
C ASN A 728 -19.95 0.96 34.39
N SER A 729 -20.65 2.06 34.19
CA SER A 729 -20.86 3.14 35.17
C SER A 729 -22.05 2.85 36.04
N PHE A 730 -23.21 2.54 35.49
CA PHE A 730 -24.46 2.36 36.21
C PHE A 730 -24.48 1.13 37.10
N ILE A 731 -24.00 -0.04 36.64
CA ILE A 731 -24.11 -1.29 37.41
C ILE A 731 -23.30 -1.23 38.70
N PRO A 732 -22.05 -0.76 38.75
CA PRO A 732 -21.34 -0.57 40.02
C PRO A 732 -22.00 0.44 40.97
N LYS A 733 -22.57 1.54 40.41
CA LYS A 733 -23.35 2.51 41.18
C LYS A 733 -24.57 1.83 41.82
N PHE A 734 -25.36 1.10 41.04
CA PHE A 734 -26.52 0.36 41.51
C PHE A 734 -26.13 -0.57 42.66
N ILE A 735 -25.07 -1.38 42.48
CA ILE A 735 -24.59 -2.28 43.56
C ILE A 735 -24.14 -1.48 44.80
N THR A 736 -23.51 -0.33 44.61
CA THR A 736 -23.09 0.55 45.73
C THR A 736 -24.29 1.08 46.49
N HIS A 737 -25.37 1.47 45.78
CA HIS A 737 -26.62 1.91 46.40
C HIS A 737 -27.38 0.74 47.05
N LEU A 738 -27.30 -0.47 46.45
CA LEU A 738 -27.87 -1.69 47.02
C LEU A 738 -27.26 -1.99 48.39
N PHE A 739 -25.96 -1.82 48.57
CA PHE A 739 -25.29 -1.96 49.88
C PHE A 739 -25.71 -0.91 50.94
N LYS A 740 -26.28 0.22 50.49
CA LYS A 740 -26.82 1.23 51.42
C LYS A 740 -28.23 0.90 51.91
N CYS A 741 -28.92 -0.02 51.22
CA CYS A 741 -30.22 -0.53 51.66
C CYS A 741 -30.01 -1.43 52.89
N LYS A 742 -30.30 -0.94 54.06
CA LYS A 742 -30.11 -1.67 55.34
C LYS A 742 -30.93 -1.10 56.49
N PRO A 743 -31.56 -1.93 57.30
CA PRO A 743 -31.67 -3.41 57.17
C PRO A 743 -32.72 -3.81 56.14
N ILE A 744 -32.67 -5.06 55.67
CA ILE A 744 -33.56 -5.61 54.65
C ILE A 744 -34.26 -6.85 55.22
N SER A 745 -35.60 -6.93 55.12
CA SER A 745 -36.36 -8.13 55.43
C SER A 745 -36.23 -9.17 54.29
N MET A 746 -36.64 -10.41 54.54
CA MET A 746 -36.64 -11.45 53.50
C MET A 746 -37.51 -11.04 52.32
N VAL A 747 -38.72 -10.56 52.57
CA VAL A 747 -39.64 -10.06 51.55
C VAL A 747 -39.08 -8.82 50.82
N GLY A 748 -38.41 -7.91 51.57
CA GLY A 748 -37.71 -6.77 50.98
C GLY A 748 -36.57 -7.19 50.06
N ALA A 749 -35.86 -8.27 50.38
CA ALA A 749 -34.81 -8.80 49.50
C ALA A 749 -35.36 -9.50 48.26
N GLU A 750 -36.51 -10.17 48.35
CA GLU A 750 -37.25 -10.73 47.20
C GLU A 750 -37.73 -9.63 46.28
N GLN A 751 -38.29 -8.54 46.81
CA GLN A 751 -38.67 -7.36 46.03
C GLN A 751 -37.46 -6.75 45.29
N LEU A 752 -36.34 -6.55 45.99
CA LEU A 752 -35.10 -6.07 45.41
C LEU A 752 -34.53 -7.02 44.32
N LEU A 753 -34.75 -8.34 44.45
CA LEU A 753 -34.35 -9.32 43.47
C LEU A 753 -35.22 -9.19 42.18
N LEU A 754 -36.52 -8.98 42.31
CA LEU A 754 -37.46 -8.69 41.23
C LEU A 754 -37.06 -7.39 40.52
N ASP A 755 -36.78 -6.33 41.28
CA ASP A 755 -36.32 -5.04 40.79
C ASP A 755 -35.00 -5.16 40.01
N THR A 756 -34.03 -5.92 40.58
CA THR A 756 -32.75 -6.20 39.93
C THR A 756 -32.93 -6.94 38.62
N HIS A 757 -33.84 -7.91 38.56
CA HIS A 757 -34.19 -8.63 37.35
C HIS A 757 -34.83 -7.71 36.28
N SER A 758 -35.76 -6.85 36.69
CA SER A 758 -36.39 -5.86 35.81
C SER A 758 -35.37 -4.91 35.22
N LEU A 759 -34.43 -4.37 36.00
CA LEU A 759 -33.34 -3.54 35.52
C LEU A 759 -32.39 -4.32 34.62
N LYS A 760 -32.10 -5.59 34.95
CA LYS A 760 -31.24 -6.46 34.08
C LYS A 760 -31.87 -6.65 32.70
N MET A 761 -33.18 -6.88 32.61
CA MET A 761 -33.88 -7.05 31.31
C MET A 761 -33.80 -5.77 30.48
N VAL A 762 -34.06 -4.60 31.10
CA VAL A 762 -33.97 -3.31 30.40
C VAL A 762 -32.54 -3.01 29.97
N LEU A 763 -31.55 -3.29 30.78
CA LEU A 763 -30.14 -3.13 30.39
C LEU A 763 -29.75 -4.08 29.28
N LEU A 764 -30.25 -5.31 29.22
CA LEU A 764 -29.99 -6.24 28.12
C LEU A 764 -30.62 -5.76 26.80
N ASP A 765 -31.81 -5.11 26.91
CA ASP A 765 -32.49 -4.54 25.74
C ASP A 765 -31.98 -3.14 25.36
N LEU A 766 -31.12 -2.52 26.18
CA LEU A 766 -30.64 -1.14 25.97
C LEU A 766 -30.19 -0.85 24.52
N PRO A 767 -29.40 -1.72 23.84
CA PRO A 767 -29.00 -1.48 22.45
C PRO A 767 -30.14 -1.52 21.43
N SER A 768 -31.31 -2.07 21.83
CA SER A 768 -32.49 -2.30 20.97
C SER A 768 -33.68 -1.42 21.35
N ILE A 769 -33.62 -0.71 22.51
CA ILE A 769 -34.74 0.09 23.03
C ILE A 769 -35.25 1.06 21.96
N GLY A 770 -36.55 1.01 21.71
CA GLY A 770 -37.25 1.86 20.74
C GLY A 770 -36.96 1.55 19.27
N SER A 771 -36.22 0.45 18.98
CA SER A 771 -35.95 0.03 17.59
C SER A 771 -37.11 -0.83 17.06
N GLN A 772 -37.54 -0.57 15.81
CA GLN A 772 -38.51 -1.44 15.13
C GLN A 772 -37.88 -2.80 14.74
N VAL A 773 -36.57 -2.89 14.67
CA VAL A 773 -35.85 -4.12 14.32
C VAL A 773 -35.13 -4.63 15.56
N VAL A 774 -35.58 -5.76 16.08
CA VAL A 774 -34.87 -6.44 17.20
C VAL A 774 -33.55 -7.01 16.67
N ARG A 775 -32.47 -6.40 17.10
CA ARG A 775 -31.10 -6.89 16.79
C ARG A 775 -30.47 -7.46 18.02
N LYS A 776 -29.77 -8.59 17.89
CA LYS A 776 -29.03 -9.20 18.98
C LYS A 776 -27.95 -8.23 19.52
N ALA A 777 -27.97 -7.99 20.83
CA ALA A 777 -26.96 -7.16 21.48
C ALA A 777 -25.54 -7.75 21.31
N PRO A 778 -24.49 -6.93 21.22
CA PRO A 778 -23.12 -7.42 21.13
C PRO A 778 -22.75 -8.33 22.32
N ALA A 779 -22.08 -9.44 22.04
CA ALA A 779 -21.71 -10.43 23.07
C ALA A 779 -20.87 -9.83 24.20
N SER A 780 -20.00 -8.88 23.90
CA SER A 780 -19.19 -8.15 24.88
C SER A 780 -20.06 -7.34 25.86
N TYR A 781 -21.06 -6.65 25.34
CA TYR A 781 -22.03 -5.89 26.12
C TYR A 781 -22.86 -6.81 27.00
N THR A 782 -23.47 -7.85 26.41
CA THR A 782 -24.29 -8.83 27.14
C THR A 782 -23.51 -9.47 28.27
N LYS A 783 -22.23 -9.81 28.06
CA LYS A 783 -21.33 -10.36 29.09
C LYS A 783 -21.15 -9.40 30.27
N ILE A 784 -20.99 -8.10 30.03
CA ILE A 784 -20.85 -7.07 31.08
C ILE A 784 -22.12 -6.98 31.90
N VAL A 785 -23.28 -6.82 31.25
CA VAL A 785 -24.56 -6.70 31.95
C VAL A 785 -24.90 -7.95 32.75
N VAL A 786 -24.80 -9.13 32.10
CA VAL A 786 -25.09 -10.40 32.80
C VAL A 786 -24.15 -10.58 33.98
N LYS A 787 -22.84 -10.39 33.82
CA LYS A 787 -21.87 -10.54 34.92
C LYS A 787 -22.18 -9.59 36.09
N GLY A 788 -22.39 -8.31 35.77
CA GLY A 788 -22.61 -7.29 36.80
C GLY A 788 -23.94 -7.44 37.54
N MET A 789 -25.05 -7.64 36.78
CA MET A 789 -26.37 -7.78 37.38
C MET A 789 -26.55 -9.13 38.09
N THR A 790 -25.96 -10.21 37.56
CA THR A 790 -25.92 -11.50 38.27
C THR A 790 -25.19 -11.38 39.62
N ARG A 791 -24.12 -10.55 39.69
CA ARG A 791 -23.47 -10.26 40.99
C ARG A 791 -24.44 -9.62 41.96
N ALA A 792 -25.24 -8.65 41.55
CA ALA A 792 -26.26 -8.03 42.38
C ALA A 792 -27.33 -9.07 42.83
N GLU A 793 -27.78 -9.94 41.94
CA GLU A 793 -28.69 -11.04 42.24
C GLU A 793 -28.09 -12.01 43.27
N MET A 794 -26.80 -12.36 43.15
CA MET A 794 -26.13 -13.23 44.14
C MET A 794 -25.96 -12.57 45.50
N ILE A 795 -25.65 -11.25 45.54
CA ILE A 795 -25.65 -10.49 46.78
C ILE A 795 -27.00 -10.64 47.50
N LEU A 796 -28.10 -10.39 46.80
CA LEU A 796 -29.46 -10.50 47.36
C LEU A 796 -29.79 -11.94 47.82
N LYS A 797 -29.40 -12.95 47.04
CA LYS A 797 -29.57 -14.36 47.40
C LYS A 797 -28.83 -14.71 48.69
N VAL A 798 -27.64 -14.14 48.91
CA VAL A 798 -26.92 -14.30 50.19
C VAL A 798 -27.69 -13.58 51.34
N VAL A 799 -28.20 -12.38 51.09
CA VAL A 799 -29.03 -11.67 52.07
C VAL A 799 -30.28 -12.48 52.49
N MET A 800 -30.94 -13.14 51.52
CA MET A 800 -32.13 -13.98 51.72
C MET A 800 -31.80 -15.29 52.46
N ALA A 801 -30.58 -15.82 52.28
CA ALA A 801 -30.20 -17.10 52.88
C ALA A 801 -30.30 -17.08 54.40
N PRO A 802 -30.78 -18.15 55.06
CA PRO A 802 -30.80 -18.24 56.52
C PRO A 802 -29.38 -18.09 57.07
N HIS A 803 -29.25 -17.38 58.21
CA HIS A 803 -27.92 -17.11 58.78
C HIS A 803 -27.50 -18.18 59.81
N GLU A 804 -28.36 -19.10 60.11
CA GLU A 804 -28.09 -20.27 60.96
C GLU A 804 -28.24 -21.54 60.12
N PRO A 805 -27.27 -22.49 60.16
CA PRO A 805 -26.02 -22.41 60.95
C PRO A 805 -24.98 -21.51 60.23
N LEU A 806 -24.17 -20.76 61.05
CA LEU A 806 -23.19 -19.75 60.57
C LEU A 806 -22.23 -20.30 59.51
N VAL A 807 -21.80 -21.55 59.67
CA VAL A 807 -20.88 -22.21 58.72
C VAL A 807 -21.50 -22.33 57.32
N VAL A 808 -22.75 -22.73 57.22
CA VAL A 808 -23.48 -22.91 55.94
C VAL A 808 -23.68 -21.56 55.26
N PHE A 809 -23.93 -20.52 56.03
CA PHE A 809 -24.08 -19.16 55.48
C PHE A 809 -22.78 -18.63 54.87
N VAL A 810 -21.65 -18.83 55.59
CA VAL A 810 -20.32 -18.44 55.06
C VAL A 810 -19.96 -19.23 53.81
N ASP A 811 -20.26 -20.53 53.77
CA ASP A 811 -20.01 -21.38 52.61
C ASP A 811 -20.89 -20.98 51.43
N ASN A 812 -22.14 -20.62 51.65
CA ASN A 812 -23.02 -20.08 50.62
C ASN A 812 -22.51 -18.75 50.05
N TYR A 813 -21.99 -17.86 50.90
CA TYR A 813 -21.38 -16.62 50.46
C TYR A 813 -20.19 -16.89 49.54
N ILE A 814 -19.26 -17.76 49.96
CA ILE A 814 -18.08 -18.13 49.19
C ILE A 814 -18.47 -18.79 47.82
N LYS A 815 -19.49 -19.64 47.85
CA LYS A 815 -19.97 -20.36 46.65
C LYS A 815 -20.68 -19.43 45.66
N LEU A 816 -21.49 -18.49 46.13
CA LEU A 816 -22.31 -17.62 45.28
C LEU A 816 -21.51 -16.44 44.71
N LEU A 817 -20.52 -15.94 45.46
CA LEU A 817 -19.72 -14.78 45.07
C LEU A 817 -18.27 -15.17 44.85
N THR A 818 -17.87 -15.33 43.58
CA THR A 818 -16.50 -15.75 43.19
C THR A 818 -15.40 -14.75 43.54
N ASP A 819 -15.77 -13.47 43.74
CA ASP A 819 -14.89 -12.36 44.14
C ASP A 819 -15.13 -11.95 45.58
N CYS A 820 -15.32 -12.94 46.48
CA CYS A 820 -15.61 -12.71 47.86
C CYS A 820 -14.43 -12.03 48.58
N ASN A 821 -14.75 -10.98 49.33
CA ASN A 821 -13.81 -10.27 50.19
C ASN A 821 -14.49 -9.87 51.50
N THR A 822 -13.69 -9.57 52.55
CA THR A 822 -14.15 -9.22 53.86
C THR A 822 -15.04 -7.98 53.87
N GLU A 823 -14.73 -6.97 53.07
CA GLU A 823 -15.48 -5.73 52.97
C GLU A 823 -16.89 -5.94 52.39
N THR A 824 -16.99 -6.70 51.28
CA THR A 824 -18.28 -7.04 50.67
C THR A 824 -19.11 -7.91 51.63
N PHE A 825 -18.48 -8.85 52.31
CA PHE A 825 -19.17 -9.70 53.29
C PHE A 825 -19.73 -8.88 54.46
N GLN A 826 -18.91 -7.94 54.98
CA GLN A 826 -19.39 -7.02 56.02
C GLN A 826 -20.61 -6.21 55.56
N LYS A 827 -20.59 -5.67 54.33
CA LYS A 827 -21.72 -4.93 53.76
C LYS A 827 -23.00 -5.79 53.65
N ILE A 828 -22.86 -7.06 53.31
CA ILE A 828 -23.98 -8.02 53.22
C ILE A 828 -24.54 -8.32 54.62
N LEU A 829 -23.68 -8.48 55.64
CA LEU A 829 -24.10 -8.67 57.01
C LEU A 829 -24.85 -7.45 57.56
N ASP A 830 -24.40 -6.25 57.19
CA ASP A 830 -25.09 -5.00 57.53
C ASP A 830 -26.46 -4.92 56.86
N MET A 831 -26.59 -5.31 55.57
CA MET A 831 -27.86 -5.37 54.84
C MET A 831 -28.84 -6.31 55.50
N LYS A 832 -28.37 -7.44 56.01
CA LYS A 832 -29.18 -8.43 56.74
C LYS A 832 -29.62 -7.94 58.10
N GLY A 833 -29.00 -6.89 58.63
CA GLY A 833 -29.36 -6.31 59.93
C GLY A 833 -28.93 -7.13 61.17
N LEU A 834 -27.92 -7.96 61.03
CA LEU A 834 -27.39 -8.82 62.10
C LEU A 834 -26.69 -7.99 63.16
N LYS A 835 -26.73 -8.50 64.42
CA LYS A 835 -26.04 -7.88 65.52
C LYS A 835 -24.52 -7.91 65.32
N ARG A 836 -23.80 -6.92 65.83
CA ARG A 836 -22.33 -6.82 65.71
C ARG A 836 -21.56 -8.05 66.18
N SER A 837 -22.06 -8.72 67.29
CA SER A 837 -21.47 -9.96 67.80
C SER A 837 -21.54 -11.11 66.80
N GLU A 838 -22.69 -11.28 66.14
CA GLU A 838 -22.92 -12.30 65.07
C GLU A 838 -22.10 -11.99 63.84
N GLN A 839 -22.05 -10.72 63.44
CA GLN A 839 -21.20 -10.28 62.37
C GLN A 839 -19.72 -10.58 62.58
N SER A 840 -19.20 -10.32 63.79
CA SER A 840 -17.81 -10.61 64.17
C SER A 840 -17.48 -12.09 64.03
N SER A 841 -18.37 -12.94 64.53
CA SER A 841 -18.22 -14.41 64.49
C SER A 841 -18.22 -14.91 63.02
N MET A 842 -19.10 -14.37 62.17
CA MET A 842 -19.16 -14.74 60.77
C MET A 842 -17.93 -14.25 59.96
N LEU A 843 -17.43 -13.06 60.27
CA LEU A 843 -16.23 -12.53 59.64
C LEU A 843 -14.99 -13.34 60.04
N GLU A 844 -14.91 -13.79 61.23
CA GLU A 844 -13.81 -14.63 61.69
C GLU A 844 -13.87 -16.01 61.05
N LEU A 845 -15.03 -16.63 60.90
CA LEU A 845 -15.24 -17.88 60.19
C LEU A 845 -14.89 -17.71 58.70
N PHE A 846 -15.26 -16.59 58.12
CA PHE A 846 -14.91 -16.28 56.71
C PHE A 846 -13.40 -16.15 56.50
N ARG A 847 -12.68 -15.46 57.45
CA ARG A 847 -11.21 -15.34 57.40
C ARG A 847 -10.53 -16.70 57.53
N GLN A 848 -11.04 -17.60 58.34
CA GLN A 848 -10.51 -18.95 58.51
C GLN A 848 -10.70 -19.83 57.26
N ARG A 849 -11.71 -19.51 56.40
CA ARG A 849 -12.03 -20.23 55.17
C ARG A 849 -11.38 -19.66 53.92
N LEU A 850 -10.84 -18.44 54.01
CA LEU A 850 -10.04 -17.90 52.91
C LEU A 850 -8.72 -18.69 52.83
N PRO A 851 -8.30 -19.17 51.62
CA PRO A 851 -6.99 -19.75 51.48
C PRO A 851 -5.94 -18.73 51.92
N ALA A 852 -5.03 -19.17 52.82
CA ALA A 852 -3.91 -18.34 53.27
C ALA A 852 -3.16 -17.79 52.04
N PRO A 853 -2.72 -16.53 52.02
CA PRO A 853 -1.91 -16.04 50.95
C PRO A 853 -0.65 -16.92 50.85
N PRO A 854 -0.23 -17.37 49.64
CA PRO A 854 0.98 -18.19 49.51
C PRO A 854 2.18 -17.37 49.99
N SER A 855 2.71 -17.77 51.18
CA SER A 855 4.00 -17.33 51.67
C SER A 855 5.08 -18.10 50.92
N GLY A 856 5.66 -17.48 49.88
CA GLY A 856 6.78 -18.04 49.17
C GLY A 856 7.22 -17.13 48.00
N PRO A 857 8.53 -16.97 47.79
CA PRO A 857 9.03 -16.00 46.86
C PRO A 857 9.12 -16.53 45.42
N GLU A 858 8.96 -15.64 44.49
CA GLU A 858 9.45 -15.64 43.10
C GLU A 858 8.86 -16.67 42.10
N GLY A 859 8.35 -16.12 41.03
CA GLY A 859 8.38 -16.78 39.74
C GLY A 859 7.10 -16.73 38.91
N SER A 860 7.15 -15.91 37.89
CA SER A 860 6.45 -16.00 36.60
C SER A 860 4.92 -15.83 36.53
N GLY A 861 4.54 -14.73 35.97
CA GLY A 861 3.67 -14.59 34.82
C GLY A 861 2.26 -15.18 34.83
N SER A 862 1.26 -14.40 35.23
CA SER A 862 -0.09 -14.57 34.70
C SER A 862 -0.76 -13.19 34.58
N LEU A 863 -1.07 -12.81 33.36
CA LEU A 863 -1.77 -11.59 32.96
C LEU A 863 -3.19 -11.56 33.55
N SER A 864 -3.37 -10.85 34.68
CA SER A 864 -4.68 -10.45 35.15
C SER A 864 -5.01 -9.07 34.60
N LEU A 865 -5.88 -9.02 33.60
CA LEU A 865 -6.51 -7.80 33.09
C LEU A 865 -7.53 -7.29 34.16
N LEU A 866 -7.05 -6.47 35.09
CA LEU A 866 -7.88 -5.61 35.93
C LEU A 866 -7.57 -4.16 35.60
N ALA A 867 -8.60 -3.40 35.21
CA ALA A 867 -8.53 -1.97 35.00
C ALA A 867 -7.96 -1.25 36.25
N PRO A 868 -7.03 -0.30 36.08
CA PRO A 868 -6.43 0.41 37.17
C PRO A 868 -7.44 1.37 37.83
N THR A 869 -7.46 1.40 39.14
CA THR A 869 -8.18 2.40 39.95
C THR A 869 -7.54 3.79 39.76
N PRO A 870 -8.29 4.90 39.92
CA PRO A 870 -7.77 6.27 39.71
C PRO A 870 -6.52 6.66 40.51
N GLU A 871 -6.27 5.99 41.65
CA GLU A 871 -5.06 6.26 42.47
C GLU A 871 -3.77 5.66 41.87
N GLN A 872 -3.87 4.62 41.01
CA GLN A 872 -2.69 4.04 40.37
C GLN A 872 -2.24 4.83 39.11
N GLU A 873 -3.14 5.56 38.48
CA GLU A 873 -2.78 6.45 37.34
C GLU A 873 -1.97 7.65 37.83
N SER A 874 -2.29 8.24 38.98
CA SER A 874 -1.52 9.38 39.52
C SER A 874 -0.07 9.01 39.84
N SER A 875 0.18 7.76 40.26
CA SER A 875 1.53 7.27 40.55
C SER A 875 2.37 6.97 39.30
N ARG A 876 1.74 6.52 38.22
CA ARG A 876 2.42 6.29 36.93
C ARG A 876 2.76 7.60 36.20
N ILE A 877 1.86 8.59 36.24
CA ILE A 877 2.10 9.93 35.69
C ILE A 877 3.25 10.61 36.43
N ARG A 878 3.30 10.55 37.77
CA ARG A 878 4.42 11.08 38.57
C ARG A 878 5.75 10.36 38.32
N LYS A 879 5.76 9.08 37.93
CA LYS A 879 6.97 8.36 37.49
C LYS A 879 7.41 8.78 36.12
N LEU A 880 6.49 9.03 35.20
CA LEU A 880 6.77 9.55 33.85
C LEU A 880 7.29 10.99 33.90
N GLU A 881 6.69 11.86 34.71
CA GLU A 881 7.20 13.23 34.95
C GLU A 881 8.62 13.24 35.54
N LYS A 882 8.93 12.33 36.49
CA LYS A 882 10.31 12.18 37.00
C LYS A 882 11.31 11.68 35.98
N LEU A 883 10.87 10.86 35.00
CA LEU A 883 11.72 10.38 33.89
C LEU A 883 11.94 11.46 32.85
N ILE A 884 10.96 12.30 32.59
CA ILE A 884 11.07 13.44 31.65
C ILE A 884 11.96 14.54 32.24
N LYS A 885 11.82 14.85 33.55
CA LYS A 885 12.72 15.81 34.24
C LYS A 885 14.15 15.33 34.41
N LYS A 886 14.46 14.06 34.16
CA LYS A 886 15.82 13.49 34.20
C LYS A 886 16.51 13.46 32.83
N ARG A 887 15.76 13.82 31.74
CA ARG A 887 16.25 13.87 30.36
C ARG A 887 16.27 15.28 29.74
N LEU A 888 15.78 16.29 30.47
CA LEU A 888 16.02 17.71 30.25
C LEU A 888 17.09 18.16 31.23
#